data_d5d609dee48fdd7034d100383a7f00e7
#
_entry.id   d5d609dee48fdd7034d100383a7f00e7
#
_cell.length_a   1.000
_cell.length_b   1.000
_cell.length_c   1.000
_cell.angle_alpha   90.00
_cell.angle_beta   90.00
_cell.angle_gamma   90.00
#
_symmetry.space_group_name_H-M   'P 1'
#
loop_
_entity.id
_entity.type
_entity.pdbx_description
1 polymer ?
#
loop_
_entity_poly.entity_id
_entity_poly.type
_entity_poly.pdbx_seq_one_letter_code
_entity_poly.pdbx_strand_id
1 'polypeptide(L)'
;MFYVLKLFRFSHLSFPTVNYSKYPNKKLFNLLKNMPKEPIHIHEAQKQRKKIKEKLSKYVPGKVTLQVLGTGAQGAPRALYMFSDQSRYLFNCGEGTQRLAHEHKMKLAKLEHIFVTQPVWNNIGGLPGIALTIQDVGVPEITLHGPPGLNEVFYATKRFVVLRDLKIHMAECTEETGFEDNVLSVKYVPLVRNANKMDESSTENSEDEFESNVKDSEVEAVADQADASTSTRSERSRKKRRHSKDSKNNSRSSSIDAYEDNTDYYAHEKSGTRVCNSATPQPHPMLASTKEQGISMAYVCKLQPRPGALCLEKCVQMGIKPGPVFGKLKAGEDVTLPNGTVVRSADVCEPDDPGVVFLVIDCPTVDYLDSLENSQIITNHQKYNKDETQIASLIVHFTPKNVVENPRYKAWMEHFPASTTHLMLNEYNTCMGSEAVHRIQYKLNLLSNDIFPLLGEKGTLLPKVEGASESKKQKMEDLVEDLENNLNTAKLSESPSLYITPDTFCAYHLRPKKGLDRSLELRLNPTEYLEETYNVADFKTVLETLKSNLSSKTVSRDEFPKILFLGTGSCIPNKTRNTSGILLALNENQNIIMDCGEGTYGQIIRFFGPELSSKVLANIDAIYVSHLHADHHIGLIGLLQGRKRAIRQLKAKKGPVVLFAPKQIMAWLNFYDKCFENIRPEFELVANGDLEIVNPVLINKNKNSILSKLNLQDINTCFVKHCPNAFGVSLTCKNGIKITYSGDTMPSENLVQLGHNSDILIHEATMEDELAEEAVIKMHSTTSQAIEVGNKMLAKNIILTHFSQRYAKLPRFNDNFSSNVGIAFDNMQVSLSDLPLIPELYPSLMLMFAEHYEELENKAVKRQLRLEREKEKKTSDNLKRKQVTT
;
A
#
# COMPACT_ATOMS: atom_id res chain seq x y z
N MET A 1 28.41 -8.54 27.95
CA MET A 1 29.20 -9.77 28.11
C MET A 1 28.46 -10.87 28.88
N PHE A 2 27.78 -10.63 30.02
CA PHE A 2 27.06 -11.68 30.75
C PHE A 2 25.73 -12.16 30.15
N TYR A 3 25.16 -11.46 29.20
CA TYR A 3 23.90 -11.83 28.54
C TYR A 3 24.07 -12.77 27.34
N VAL A 4 25.20 -12.69 26.63
CA VAL A 4 25.48 -13.52 25.46
C VAL A 4 25.90 -14.94 25.86
N LEU A 5 26.59 -15.10 26.99
CA LEU A 5 27.01 -16.41 27.49
C LEU A 5 25.86 -17.32 27.97
N LYS A 6 24.66 -16.83 28.20
CA LYS A 6 23.47 -17.66 28.48
C LYS A 6 22.79 -18.25 27.24
N LEU A 7 23.11 -17.76 26.04
CA LEU A 7 22.55 -18.23 24.78
C LEU A 7 23.25 -19.53 24.25
N PHE A 8 24.43 -19.90 24.78
CA PHE A 8 25.22 -21.02 24.26
C PHE A 8 24.92 -22.39 24.87
N ARG A 9 23.86 -22.59 25.66
CA ARG A 9 23.45 -23.91 26.14
C ARG A 9 22.18 -24.41 25.42
N PHE A 10 22.27 -24.57 24.11
CA PHE A 10 21.23 -25.15 23.28
C PHE A 10 21.41 -26.64 22.98
N SER A 11 21.82 -27.48 23.92
CA SER A 11 21.72 -28.93 23.75
C SER A 11 20.46 -29.58 24.32
N HIS A 12 19.63 -28.82 25.06
CA HIS A 12 18.27 -29.14 25.44
C HIS A 12 17.49 -27.84 25.53
N LEU A 13 16.45 -27.69 24.68
CA LEU A 13 15.53 -26.56 24.60
C LEU A 13 14.70 -26.38 25.87
N SER A 14 15.34 -26.03 26.99
CA SER A 14 14.67 -25.45 28.14
C SER A 14 15.09 -23.98 28.20
N PHE A 15 14.24 -23.10 27.69
CA PHE A 15 14.41 -21.68 27.89
C PHE A 15 14.36 -21.37 29.39
N PRO A 16 15.39 -20.71 29.96
CA PRO A 16 15.29 -20.31 31.37
C PRO A 16 14.12 -19.33 31.45
N THR A 17 13.15 -19.64 32.30
CA THR A 17 12.19 -18.66 32.79
C THR A 17 12.97 -17.44 33.26
N VAL A 18 12.92 -16.37 32.50
CA VAL A 18 13.52 -15.09 32.87
C VAL A 18 12.70 -14.58 34.01
N ASN A 19 13.12 -14.87 35.23
CA ASN A 19 12.67 -14.14 36.43
C ASN A 19 13.02 -12.67 36.16
N TYR A 20 12.04 -11.89 35.75
CA TYR A 20 12.14 -10.45 35.58
C TYR A 20 12.79 -9.88 36.87
N SER A 21 13.96 -9.29 36.71
CA SER A 21 14.70 -8.75 37.81
C SER A 21 13.79 -7.77 38.55
N LYS A 22 13.68 -7.92 39.87
CA LYS A 22 12.88 -7.07 40.77
C LYS A 22 13.34 -5.61 40.83
N TYR A 23 14.28 -5.20 39.97
CA TYR A 23 14.81 -3.84 39.95
C TYR A 23 14.50 -3.16 38.63
N PRO A 24 13.41 -2.35 38.54
CA PRO A 24 13.17 -1.49 37.38
C PRO A 24 14.34 -0.52 37.27
N ASN A 25 14.82 -0.35 36.06
CA ASN A 25 15.88 0.61 35.74
C ASN A 25 15.43 2.01 36.23
N LYS A 26 16.01 2.50 37.33
CA LYS A 26 15.64 3.75 38.02
C LYS A 26 15.65 4.96 37.07
N LYS A 27 16.51 4.93 36.07
CA LYS A 27 16.65 5.96 35.05
C LYS A 27 15.46 5.97 34.08
N LEU A 28 14.99 4.81 33.66
CA LEU A 28 13.81 4.64 32.79
C LEU A 28 12.54 5.03 33.57
N PHE A 29 12.43 4.66 34.83
CA PHE A 29 11.29 5.02 35.68
C PHE A 29 11.17 6.54 35.87
N ASN A 30 12.29 7.25 36.07
CA ASN A 30 12.30 8.71 36.20
C ASN A 30 11.97 9.42 34.86
N LEU A 31 12.41 8.89 33.72
CA LEU A 31 12.06 9.39 32.41
C LEU A 31 10.56 9.27 32.15
N LEU A 32 9.95 8.13 32.50
CA LEU A 32 8.53 7.86 32.28
C LEU A 32 7.62 8.68 33.24
N LYS A 33 8.12 9.05 34.41
CA LYS A 33 7.38 9.90 35.37
C LYS A 33 7.17 11.32 34.85
N ASN A 34 8.04 11.80 33.96
CA ASN A 34 8.02 13.14 33.39
C ASN A 34 7.43 13.20 31.96
N MET A 35 6.91 12.10 31.41
CA MET A 35 6.23 12.11 30.11
C MET A 35 4.84 12.77 30.20
N PRO A 36 4.40 13.50 29.15
CA PRO A 36 3.05 14.06 29.10
C PRO A 36 1.99 12.99 29.34
N LYS A 37 1.00 13.29 30.17
CA LYS A 37 0.05 12.31 30.70
C LYS A 37 -1.12 11.95 29.79
N GLU A 38 -1.35 12.69 28.69
CA GLU A 38 -2.52 12.48 27.84
C GLU A 38 -2.17 12.51 26.36
N PRO A 39 -2.74 11.62 25.52
CA PRO A 39 -2.67 11.77 24.08
C PRO A 39 -3.40 13.06 23.68
N ILE A 40 -2.77 13.86 22.82
CA ILE A 40 -3.41 15.03 22.23
C ILE A 40 -4.65 14.55 21.50
N HIS A 41 -5.84 15.03 21.90
CA HIS A 41 -7.08 14.70 21.24
C HIS A 41 -7.00 15.13 19.75
N ILE A 42 -7.46 14.27 18.83
CA ILE A 42 -7.48 14.55 17.38
C ILE A 42 -8.07 15.94 17.11
N HIS A 43 -9.15 16.31 17.79
CA HIS A 43 -9.76 17.65 17.66
C HIS A 43 -8.87 18.82 18.07
N GLU A 44 -7.98 18.68 19.05
CA GLU A 44 -7.03 19.72 19.41
C GLU A 44 -5.92 19.83 18.36
N ALA A 45 -5.45 18.69 17.83
CA ALA A 45 -4.51 18.67 16.72
C ALA A 45 -5.10 19.35 15.47
N GLN A 46 -6.38 19.10 15.18
CA GLN A 46 -7.11 19.74 14.06
C GLN A 46 -7.24 21.24 14.26
N LYS A 47 -7.60 21.71 15.47
CA LYS A 47 -7.64 23.16 15.80
C LYS A 47 -6.29 23.85 15.64
N GLN A 48 -5.22 23.19 16.09
CA GLN A 48 -3.87 23.74 15.96
C GLN A 48 -3.44 23.80 14.49
N ARG A 49 -3.75 22.78 13.68
CA ARG A 49 -3.50 22.77 12.24
C ARG A 49 -4.21 23.91 11.53
N LYS A 50 -5.50 24.12 11.83
CA LYS A 50 -6.28 25.22 11.26
C LYS A 50 -5.66 26.58 11.55
N LYS A 51 -5.27 26.84 12.81
CA LYS A 51 -4.60 28.09 13.19
C LYS A 51 -3.25 28.29 12.50
N ILE A 52 -2.47 27.21 12.32
CA ILE A 52 -1.19 27.28 11.61
C ILE A 52 -1.43 27.56 10.13
N LYS A 53 -2.41 26.87 9.51
CA LYS A 53 -2.79 27.08 8.11
C LYS A 53 -3.21 28.52 7.85
N GLU A 54 -4.10 29.09 8.68
CA GLU A 54 -4.56 30.49 8.57
C GLU A 54 -3.43 31.51 8.67
N LYS A 55 -2.37 31.21 9.44
CA LYS A 55 -1.19 32.06 9.52
C LYS A 55 -0.29 31.93 8.28
N LEU A 56 -0.08 30.72 7.80
CA LEU A 56 0.83 30.42 6.70
C LEU A 56 0.24 30.77 5.34
N SER A 57 -1.08 30.67 5.16
CA SER A 57 -1.78 30.96 3.89
C SER A 57 -1.63 32.43 3.43
N LYS A 58 -1.15 33.32 4.31
CA LYS A 58 -0.87 34.71 3.97
C LYS A 58 0.43 34.93 3.20
N TYR A 59 1.27 33.90 3.09
CA TYR A 59 2.60 34.05 2.52
C TYR A 59 2.83 33.01 1.42
N VAL A 60 3.48 33.40 0.34
CA VAL A 60 3.93 32.52 -0.71
C VAL A 60 5.18 31.77 -0.25
N PRO A 61 5.25 30.42 -0.37
CA PRO A 61 6.36 29.64 0.16
C PRO A 61 7.68 29.93 -0.58
N GLY A 62 8.77 29.90 0.19
CA GLY A 62 10.13 30.11 -0.33
C GLY A 62 10.77 28.86 -0.90
N LYS A 63 10.22 27.66 -0.59
CA LYS A 63 10.70 26.38 -1.11
C LYS A 63 9.53 25.58 -1.64
N VAL A 64 9.64 25.11 -2.89
CA VAL A 64 8.67 24.20 -3.53
C VAL A 64 9.45 23.20 -4.34
N THR A 65 9.20 21.93 -4.07
CA THR A 65 9.88 20.80 -4.72
C THR A 65 8.85 19.76 -5.17
N LEU A 66 9.01 19.26 -6.39
CA LEU A 66 8.39 18.04 -6.86
C LEU A 66 9.33 16.88 -6.57
N GLN A 67 8.79 15.75 -6.13
CA GLN A 67 9.58 14.55 -5.84
C GLN A 67 8.85 13.32 -6.35
N VAL A 68 9.56 12.49 -7.07
CA VAL A 68 9.05 11.20 -7.55
C VAL A 68 8.89 10.27 -6.35
N LEU A 69 7.67 9.88 -6.06
CA LEU A 69 7.37 8.90 -5.02
C LEU A 69 7.21 7.51 -5.62
N GLY A 70 6.51 7.41 -6.74
CA GLY A 70 6.36 6.18 -7.49
C GLY A 70 6.68 6.40 -8.97
N THR A 71 7.54 5.58 -9.52
CA THR A 71 8.10 5.74 -10.88
C THR A 71 7.14 5.36 -12.00
N GLY A 72 6.02 4.69 -11.69
CA GLY A 72 5.09 4.17 -12.70
C GLY A 72 5.60 2.95 -13.46
N ALA A 73 6.73 2.37 -13.04
CA ALA A 73 7.19 1.09 -13.55
C ALA A 73 6.19 -0.04 -13.30
N GLN A 74 6.37 -1.16 -13.95
CA GLN A 74 5.55 -2.34 -13.70
C GLN A 74 5.67 -2.74 -12.22
N GLY A 75 4.54 -2.78 -11.51
CA GLY A 75 4.49 -3.10 -10.07
C GLY A 75 4.82 -1.95 -9.13
N ALA A 76 5.23 -0.79 -9.64
CA ALA A 76 5.40 0.44 -8.87
C ALA A 76 4.19 1.35 -8.98
N PRO A 77 3.85 2.14 -7.95
CA PRO A 77 2.78 3.12 -8.05
C PRO A 77 3.14 4.22 -9.05
N ARG A 78 2.12 4.84 -9.65
CA ARG A 78 2.23 6.14 -10.30
C ARG A 78 1.94 7.21 -9.26
N ALA A 79 2.96 7.93 -8.81
CA ALA A 79 2.78 8.93 -7.75
C ALA A 79 3.88 9.99 -7.80
N LEU A 80 3.47 11.26 -7.92
CA LEU A 80 4.35 12.42 -7.85
C LEU A 80 3.94 13.29 -6.67
N TYR A 81 4.85 13.57 -5.77
CA TYR A 81 4.60 14.32 -4.54
C TYR A 81 5.18 15.73 -4.65
N MET A 82 4.35 16.75 -4.50
CA MET A 82 4.78 18.13 -4.42
C MET A 82 4.68 18.64 -2.99
N PHE A 83 5.73 19.26 -2.51
CA PHE A 83 5.75 19.83 -1.17
C PHE A 83 6.39 21.19 -1.08
N SER A 84 5.83 21.98 -0.20
CA SER A 84 6.37 23.26 0.26
C SER A 84 6.58 23.23 1.78
N ASP A 85 7.04 24.29 2.40
CA ASP A 85 7.01 24.45 3.85
C ASP A 85 5.59 24.53 4.44
N GLN A 86 4.59 24.77 3.59
CA GLN A 86 3.19 25.00 3.98
C GLN A 86 2.28 23.83 3.63
N SER A 87 2.16 23.47 2.36
CA SER A 87 1.16 22.54 1.80
C SER A 87 1.80 21.34 1.10
N ARG A 88 1.00 20.31 0.88
CA ARG A 88 1.36 19.06 0.21
C ARG A 88 0.31 18.70 -0.82
N TYR A 89 0.78 18.26 -1.99
CA TYR A 89 -0.06 17.83 -3.11
C TYR A 89 0.45 16.50 -3.60
N LEU A 90 -0.46 15.65 -4.09
CA LEU A 90 -0.12 14.36 -4.68
C LEU A 90 -0.74 14.29 -6.07
N PHE A 91 0.02 13.93 -7.08
CA PHE A 91 -0.46 13.63 -8.44
C PHE A 91 -0.42 12.12 -8.65
N ASN A 92 -1.59 11.55 -8.87
CA ASN A 92 -1.91 10.13 -8.83
C ASN A 92 -1.57 9.47 -7.48
N CYS A 93 -2.23 8.35 -7.20
CA CYS A 93 -2.06 7.59 -5.97
C CYS A 93 -2.22 6.09 -6.28
N GLY A 94 -1.24 5.54 -6.98
CA GLY A 94 -1.22 4.11 -7.31
C GLY A 94 -1.01 3.23 -6.08
N GLU A 95 -1.26 1.94 -6.24
CA GLU A 95 -1.10 0.93 -5.20
C GLU A 95 0.34 0.90 -4.67
N GLY A 96 0.52 0.94 -3.35
CA GLY A 96 1.83 1.03 -2.68
C GLY A 96 2.33 2.45 -2.38
N THR A 97 1.65 3.51 -2.83
CA THR A 97 2.02 4.90 -2.56
C THR A 97 2.15 5.18 -1.06
N GLN A 98 1.23 4.67 -0.25
CA GLN A 98 1.23 4.84 1.20
C GLN A 98 2.46 4.20 1.86
N ARG A 99 2.85 3.00 1.43
CA ARG A 99 4.03 2.29 1.93
C ARG A 99 5.30 3.11 1.70
N LEU A 100 5.51 3.60 0.48
CA LEU A 100 6.66 4.43 0.12
C LEU A 100 6.69 5.75 0.91
N ALA A 101 5.54 6.41 1.04
CA ALA A 101 5.43 7.64 1.82
C ALA A 101 5.76 7.40 3.30
N HIS A 102 5.36 6.26 3.87
CA HIS A 102 5.65 5.90 5.26
C HIS A 102 7.13 5.55 5.46
N GLU A 103 7.70 4.75 4.57
CA GLU A 103 9.12 4.34 4.61
C GLU A 103 10.04 5.56 4.69
N HIS A 104 9.74 6.55 3.88
CA HIS A 104 10.57 7.74 3.75
C HIS A 104 10.10 8.92 4.62
N LYS A 105 9.23 8.65 5.59
CA LYS A 105 8.76 9.61 6.60
C LYS A 105 8.16 10.89 5.99
N MET A 106 7.49 10.74 4.84
CA MET A 106 6.81 11.87 4.20
C MET A 106 5.66 12.37 5.06
N LYS A 107 5.51 13.69 5.12
CA LYS A 107 4.53 14.32 6.03
C LYS A 107 3.13 14.32 5.44
N LEU A 108 2.50 13.14 5.34
CA LEU A 108 1.13 12.97 4.82
C LEU A 108 0.08 13.76 5.63
N ALA A 109 0.38 14.07 6.88
CA ALA A 109 -0.49 14.90 7.73
C ALA A 109 -0.82 16.30 7.18
N LYS A 110 -0.09 16.79 6.16
CA LYS A 110 -0.34 18.05 5.48
C LYS A 110 -0.88 17.87 4.06
N LEU A 111 -1.21 16.64 3.65
CA LEU A 111 -1.80 16.35 2.36
C LEU A 111 -3.26 16.80 2.37
N GLU A 112 -3.60 17.70 1.46
CA GLU A 112 -4.94 18.27 1.36
C GLU A 112 -5.55 18.11 -0.04
N HIS A 113 -4.71 17.98 -1.07
CA HIS A 113 -5.13 17.93 -2.48
C HIS A 113 -4.48 16.74 -3.17
N ILE A 114 -5.29 15.94 -3.85
CA ILE A 114 -4.86 14.80 -4.67
C ILE A 114 -5.41 15.00 -6.08
N PHE A 115 -4.51 15.09 -7.06
CA PHE A 115 -4.81 15.26 -8.48
C PHE A 115 -4.68 13.91 -9.18
N VAL A 116 -5.75 13.41 -9.78
CA VAL A 116 -5.80 12.10 -10.43
C VAL A 116 -6.03 12.30 -11.93
N THR A 117 -5.16 11.71 -12.75
CA THR A 117 -5.26 11.85 -14.21
C THR A 117 -6.37 10.98 -14.79
N GLN A 118 -6.53 9.74 -14.31
CA GLN A 118 -7.54 8.80 -14.76
C GLN A 118 -8.07 7.94 -13.62
N PRO A 119 -9.34 7.51 -13.66
CA PRO A 119 -9.91 6.64 -12.64
C PRO A 119 -9.56 5.16 -12.88
N VAL A 120 -8.29 4.86 -13.17
CA VAL A 120 -7.76 3.50 -13.36
C VAL A 120 -6.95 3.05 -12.16
N TRP A 121 -6.88 1.73 -11.90
CA TRP A 121 -6.26 1.21 -10.68
C TRP A 121 -4.81 1.66 -10.47
N ASN A 122 -4.04 1.76 -11.54
CA ASN A 122 -2.65 2.24 -11.48
C ASN A 122 -2.52 3.66 -10.92
N ASN A 123 -3.58 4.47 -11.00
CA ASN A 123 -3.59 5.87 -10.55
C ASN A 123 -4.37 6.08 -9.24
N ILE A 124 -5.27 5.15 -8.86
CA ILE A 124 -6.17 5.31 -7.71
C ILE A 124 -6.08 4.19 -6.66
N GLY A 125 -5.39 3.08 -6.97
CA GLY A 125 -5.37 1.88 -6.13
C GLY A 125 -4.83 2.12 -4.70
N GLY A 126 -4.02 3.15 -4.50
CA GLY A 126 -3.52 3.56 -3.18
C GLY A 126 -4.42 4.55 -2.42
N LEU A 127 -5.49 5.09 -3.05
CA LEU A 127 -6.38 6.06 -2.39
C LEU A 127 -7.01 5.52 -1.10
N PRO A 128 -7.52 4.27 -1.04
CA PRO A 128 -8.08 3.72 0.19
C PRO A 128 -7.07 3.66 1.33
N GLY A 129 -5.85 3.18 1.09
CA GLY A 129 -4.78 3.09 2.08
C GLY A 129 -4.30 4.45 2.57
N ILE A 130 -4.11 5.41 1.66
CA ILE A 130 -3.78 6.80 2.00
C ILE A 130 -4.89 7.44 2.85
N ALA A 131 -6.16 7.26 2.50
CA ALA A 131 -7.29 7.85 3.23
C ALA A 131 -7.34 7.33 4.68
N LEU A 132 -7.17 6.04 4.91
CA LEU A 132 -7.08 5.47 6.27
C LEU A 132 -5.89 6.06 7.03
N THR A 133 -4.71 6.14 6.40
CA THR A 133 -3.49 6.65 7.05
C THR A 133 -3.63 8.13 7.44
N ILE A 134 -4.16 8.98 6.54
CA ILE A 134 -4.30 10.42 6.84
C ILE A 134 -5.40 10.68 7.86
N GLN A 135 -6.46 9.86 7.91
CA GLN A 135 -7.47 9.89 8.96
C GLN A 135 -6.84 9.63 10.33
N ASP A 136 -6.01 8.59 10.46
CA ASP A 136 -5.36 8.23 11.72
C ASP A 136 -4.42 9.32 12.26
N VAL A 137 -3.78 10.07 11.35
CA VAL A 137 -2.98 11.25 11.75
C VAL A 137 -3.83 12.52 11.89
N GLY A 138 -5.17 12.42 11.81
CA GLY A 138 -6.13 13.48 12.09
C GLY A 138 -6.23 14.57 11.03
N VAL A 139 -6.09 14.24 9.74
CA VAL A 139 -6.46 15.14 8.63
C VAL A 139 -7.98 15.22 8.58
N PRO A 140 -8.60 16.41 8.61
CA PRO A 140 -10.05 16.54 8.67
C PRO A 140 -10.72 16.38 7.31
N GLU A 141 -10.05 16.78 6.24
CA GLU A 141 -10.62 16.81 4.89
C GLU A 141 -9.53 16.76 3.83
N ILE A 142 -9.85 16.17 2.68
CA ILE A 142 -9.06 16.23 1.44
C ILE A 142 -9.94 16.57 0.27
N THR A 143 -9.35 17.17 -0.76
CA THR A 143 -10.01 17.44 -2.03
C THR A 143 -9.38 16.60 -3.13
N LEU A 144 -10.21 15.86 -3.85
CA LEU A 144 -9.83 15.14 -5.06
C LEU A 144 -10.06 16.04 -6.28
N HIS A 145 -9.07 16.09 -7.15
CA HIS A 145 -9.14 16.75 -8.45
C HIS A 145 -8.96 15.69 -9.52
N GLY A 146 -9.89 15.60 -10.47
CA GLY A 146 -9.79 14.58 -11.51
C GLY A 146 -11.09 14.40 -12.29
N PRO A 147 -11.21 13.31 -13.03
CA PRO A 147 -12.42 13.02 -13.79
C PRO A 147 -13.66 12.96 -12.90
N PRO A 148 -14.82 13.39 -13.42
CA PRO A 148 -16.07 13.40 -12.65
C PRO A 148 -16.41 12.02 -12.07
N GLY A 149 -16.86 11.96 -10.82
CA GLY A 149 -17.24 10.73 -10.14
C GLY A 149 -16.10 9.99 -9.44
N LEU A 150 -14.88 10.50 -9.46
CA LEU A 150 -13.70 9.84 -8.86
C LEU A 150 -13.87 9.50 -7.38
N ASN A 151 -14.59 10.33 -6.62
CA ASN A 151 -14.88 10.09 -5.20
C ASN A 151 -15.75 8.83 -4.95
N GLU A 152 -16.36 8.28 -5.98
CA GLU A 152 -17.16 7.04 -5.86
C GLU A 152 -16.30 5.81 -5.52
N VAL A 153 -14.96 5.89 -5.68
CA VAL A 153 -14.05 4.84 -5.17
C VAL A 153 -14.25 4.61 -3.67
N PHE A 154 -14.46 5.67 -2.89
CA PHE A 154 -14.70 5.57 -1.46
C PHE A 154 -16.11 5.04 -1.14
N TYR A 155 -17.06 5.33 -2.00
CA TYR A 155 -18.39 4.72 -1.90
C TYR A 155 -18.33 3.22 -2.18
N ALA A 156 -17.62 2.81 -3.21
CA ALA A 156 -17.42 1.40 -3.56
C ALA A 156 -16.69 0.62 -2.45
N THR A 157 -15.72 1.26 -1.79
CA THR A 157 -14.89 0.63 -0.75
C THR A 157 -15.42 0.81 0.68
N LYS A 158 -16.53 1.53 0.90
CA LYS A 158 -17.07 1.89 2.24
C LYS A 158 -17.30 0.70 3.18
N ARG A 159 -17.44 -0.51 2.64
CA ARG A 159 -17.67 -1.73 3.43
C ARG A 159 -16.41 -2.21 4.18
N PHE A 160 -15.22 -1.88 3.68
CA PHE A 160 -13.94 -2.28 4.24
C PHE A 160 -12.96 -1.12 4.44
N VAL A 161 -13.28 0.07 3.94
CA VAL A 161 -12.55 1.32 4.19
C VAL A 161 -13.50 2.28 4.92
N VAL A 162 -13.43 2.27 6.25
CA VAL A 162 -14.34 3.07 7.10
C VAL A 162 -13.71 4.42 7.39
N LEU A 163 -14.22 5.47 6.76
CA LEU A 163 -13.82 6.85 6.99
C LEU A 163 -14.79 7.51 7.98
N ARG A 164 -14.32 7.76 9.22
CA ARG A 164 -15.12 8.34 10.29
C ARG A 164 -14.95 9.85 10.40
N ASP A 165 -13.70 10.30 10.36
CA ASP A 165 -13.31 11.69 10.67
C ASP A 165 -12.73 12.43 9.47
N LEU A 166 -12.55 11.76 8.32
CA LEU A 166 -12.01 12.33 7.09
C LEU A 166 -13.15 12.62 6.11
N LYS A 167 -13.29 13.89 5.70
CA LYS A 167 -14.20 14.30 4.63
C LYS A 167 -13.49 14.30 3.29
N ILE A 168 -14.16 13.74 2.28
CA ILE A 168 -13.68 13.73 0.90
C ILE A 168 -14.50 14.72 0.08
N HIS A 169 -13.84 15.71 -0.49
CA HIS A 169 -14.44 16.67 -1.41
C HIS A 169 -14.01 16.34 -2.84
N MET A 170 -14.89 16.61 -3.82
CA MET A 170 -14.57 16.51 -5.23
C MET A 170 -14.57 17.89 -5.84
N ALA A 171 -13.46 18.27 -6.49
CA ALA A 171 -13.39 19.51 -7.25
C ALA A 171 -14.11 19.36 -8.60
N GLU A 172 -14.73 20.41 -9.07
CA GLU A 172 -15.25 20.51 -10.42
C GLU A 172 -14.08 20.82 -11.37
N CYS A 173 -13.73 19.84 -12.21
CA CYS A 173 -12.55 19.91 -13.08
C CYS A 173 -12.97 20.03 -14.55
N THR A 174 -13.25 21.26 -14.98
CA THR A 174 -13.57 21.61 -16.38
C THR A 174 -12.53 22.60 -16.92
N GLU A 175 -12.51 22.87 -18.23
CA GLU A 175 -11.60 23.86 -18.80
C GLU A 175 -11.85 25.30 -18.29
N GLU A 176 -13.08 25.56 -17.87
CA GLU A 176 -13.52 26.88 -17.37
C GLU A 176 -13.19 27.08 -15.89
N THR A 177 -12.99 25.97 -15.16
CA THR A 177 -12.68 26.00 -13.73
C THR A 177 -11.18 25.85 -13.50
N GLY A 178 -10.74 26.09 -12.27
CA GLY A 178 -9.35 25.93 -11.85
C GLY A 178 -9.25 25.80 -10.33
N PHE A 179 -8.09 25.38 -9.88
CA PHE A 179 -7.73 25.39 -8.47
C PHE A 179 -6.69 26.46 -8.21
N GLU A 180 -6.81 27.18 -7.12
CA GLU A 180 -5.85 28.19 -6.72
C GLU A 180 -5.74 28.27 -5.20
N ASP A 181 -4.49 28.28 -4.73
CA ASP A 181 -4.16 28.60 -3.33
C ASP A 181 -2.93 29.53 -3.27
N ASN A 182 -2.34 29.70 -2.10
CA ASN A 182 -1.15 30.56 -1.92
C ASN A 182 0.16 29.96 -2.44
N VAL A 183 0.15 28.73 -2.95
CA VAL A 183 1.32 28.02 -3.49
C VAL A 183 1.21 27.84 -4.99
N LEU A 184 0.04 27.41 -5.46
CA LEU A 184 -0.15 26.81 -6.76
C LEU A 184 -1.48 27.28 -7.39
N SER A 185 -1.45 27.57 -8.68
CA SER A 185 -2.62 27.67 -9.55
C SER A 185 -2.62 26.52 -10.54
N VAL A 186 -3.74 25.82 -10.71
CA VAL A 186 -3.88 24.69 -11.61
C VAL A 186 -5.05 24.91 -12.57
N LYS A 187 -4.79 24.81 -13.85
CA LYS A 187 -5.82 24.73 -14.89
C LYS A 187 -6.02 23.26 -15.27
N TYR A 188 -7.27 22.89 -15.42
CA TYR A 188 -7.65 21.53 -15.82
C TYR A 188 -7.79 21.43 -17.33
N VAL A 189 -7.28 20.35 -17.89
CA VAL A 189 -7.40 20.06 -19.34
C VAL A 189 -7.96 18.64 -19.49
N PRO A 190 -9.27 18.49 -19.68
CA PRO A 190 -9.86 17.19 -19.98
C PRO A 190 -9.45 16.75 -21.38
N LEU A 191 -8.71 15.65 -21.48
CA LEU A 191 -8.38 14.98 -22.71
C LEU A 191 -9.47 13.95 -23.03
N VAL A 192 -10.03 13.99 -24.24
CA VAL A 192 -11.11 13.12 -24.69
C VAL A 192 -10.63 12.24 -25.83
N ARG A 193 -11.12 11.01 -25.86
CA ARG A 193 -10.82 10.06 -26.94
C ARG A 193 -11.56 10.45 -28.22
N ASN A 194 -10.88 10.43 -29.37
CA ASN A 194 -11.51 10.64 -30.69
C ASN A 194 -12.27 9.37 -31.09
N ALA A 195 -13.59 9.44 -31.09
CA ALA A 195 -14.47 8.31 -31.42
C ALA A 195 -14.47 7.91 -32.90
N ASN A 196 -14.06 8.81 -33.80
CA ASN A 196 -14.15 8.58 -35.26
C ASN A 196 -13.08 7.64 -35.83
N LYS A 197 -12.12 7.17 -35.04
CA LYS A 197 -11.08 6.23 -35.45
C LYS A 197 -11.31 4.78 -34.94
N MET A 198 -12.47 4.48 -34.39
CA MET A 198 -12.76 3.13 -33.90
C MET A 198 -12.93 2.08 -35.00
N ASP A 199 -13.23 2.48 -36.23
CA ASP A 199 -13.55 1.53 -37.30
C ASP A 199 -12.34 1.03 -38.09
N GLU A 200 -11.17 1.69 -38.04
CA GLU A 200 -9.99 1.27 -38.83
C GLU A 200 -8.99 0.38 -38.06
N SER A 201 -8.97 0.38 -36.73
CA SER A 201 -8.00 -0.42 -35.95
C SER A 201 -8.56 -1.73 -35.38
N SER A 202 -9.87 -1.96 -35.52
CA SER A 202 -10.53 -3.20 -35.06
C SER A 202 -10.62 -4.28 -36.18
N THR A 203 -10.23 -3.99 -37.40
CA THR A 203 -10.32 -4.92 -38.55
C THR A 203 -9.05 -5.73 -38.83
N GLU A 204 -7.93 -5.48 -38.14
CA GLU A 204 -6.71 -6.27 -38.36
C GLU A 204 -6.44 -7.42 -37.35
N ASN A 205 -7.36 -7.68 -36.39
CA ASN A 205 -7.16 -8.80 -35.43
C ASN A 205 -8.45 -9.54 -35.03
N SER A 206 -9.37 -9.78 -36.00
CA SER A 206 -10.53 -10.63 -35.75
C SER A 206 -10.89 -11.51 -36.94
N GLU A 207 -9.92 -12.31 -37.40
CA GLU A 207 -10.22 -13.54 -38.13
C GLU A 207 -9.84 -14.70 -37.21
N ASP A 208 -10.75 -15.03 -36.28
CA ASP A 208 -10.94 -16.36 -35.69
C ASP A 208 -12.38 -16.35 -35.16
N GLU A 209 -13.33 -16.53 -36.06
CA GLU A 209 -14.71 -16.88 -35.74
C GLU A 209 -14.70 -18.24 -35.02
N PHE A 210 -14.88 -18.22 -33.72
CA PHE A 210 -15.32 -19.42 -33.01
C PHE A 210 -16.85 -19.39 -32.94
N GLU A 211 -17.48 -20.15 -33.80
CA GLU A 211 -18.89 -20.55 -33.65
C GLU A 211 -19.06 -21.23 -32.29
N SER A 212 -19.54 -20.50 -31.31
CA SER A 212 -20.05 -21.06 -30.06
C SER A 212 -21.54 -21.35 -30.23
N ASN A 213 -21.87 -22.59 -30.58
CA ASN A 213 -23.16 -23.14 -30.30
C ASN A 213 -23.41 -23.24 -28.80
N VAL A 214 -23.88 -22.16 -28.21
CA VAL A 214 -24.50 -22.19 -26.89
C VAL A 214 -26.01 -22.26 -27.12
N LYS A 215 -26.54 -23.46 -26.95
CA LYS A 215 -27.98 -23.66 -26.81
C LYS A 215 -28.44 -22.95 -25.55
N ASP A 216 -29.29 -21.96 -25.72
CA ASP A 216 -30.07 -21.35 -24.65
C ASP A 216 -30.91 -22.46 -23.98
N SER A 217 -30.57 -22.80 -22.75
CA SER A 217 -31.49 -23.53 -21.88
C SER A 217 -32.30 -22.48 -21.12
N GLU A 218 -33.48 -22.23 -21.59
CA GLU A 218 -34.51 -21.49 -20.85
C GLU A 218 -34.73 -22.16 -19.49
N VAL A 219 -34.48 -21.44 -18.43
CA VAL A 219 -34.95 -21.78 -17.08
C VAL A 219 -36.33 -21.16 -16.92
N GLU A 220 -37.37 -21.99 -17.12
CA GLU A 220 -38.74 -21.66 -16.82
C GLU A 220 -38.89 -21.23 -15.36
N ALA A 221 -39.39 -20.02 -15.16
CA ALA A 221 -39.88 -19.55 -13.88
C ALA A 221 -41.25 -20.18 -13.62
N VAL A 222 -41.27 -21.16 -12.74
CA VAL A 222 -42.57 -21.71 -12.24
C VAL A 222 -43.14 -20.68 -11.27
N ALA A 223 -44.20 -20.01 -11.70
CA ALA A 223 -45.05 -19.19 -10.87
C ALA A 223 -46.11 -20.07 -10.21
N ASP A 224 -45.99 -20.36 -8.95
CA ASP A 224 -47.06 -20.93 -8.14
C ASP A 224 -48.01 -19.82 -7.75
N GLN A 225 -49.19 -19.90 -8.36
CA GLN A 225 -50.44 -19.23 -7.91
C GLN A 225 -50.97 -20.03 -6.74
N ALA A 226 -51.14 -19.39 -5.60
CA ALA A 226 -52.01 -19.89 -4.53
C ALA A 226 -52.86 -18.78 -3.97
N ASP A 227 -54.11 -19.07 -4.07
CA ASP A 227 -55.34 -18.38 -3.79
C ASP A 227 -55.45 -17.45 -2.58
N ALA A 228 -56.23 -16.42 -2.81
CA ALA A 228 -56.83 -15.53 -1.83
C ALA A 228 -57.93 -16.22 -1.04
N SER A 229 -57.87 -16.18 0.29
CA SER A 229 -59.09 -16.21 1.12
C SER A 229 -58.99 -15.31 2.34
N THR A 230 -59.91 -14.40 2.34
CA THR A 230 -60.44 -13.50 3.34
C THR A 230 -60.49 -14.04 4.78
N SER A 231 -60.16 -13.17 5.79
CA SER A 231 -61.03 -12.81 6.90
C SER A 231 -60.43 -11.72 7.82
N THR A 232 -61.04 -10.59 7.80
CA THR A 232 -61.66 -9.77 8.86
C THR A 232 -60.95 -9.61 10.22
N ARG A 233 -60.63 -8.32 10.48
CA ARG A 233 -61.00 -7.47 11.62
C ARG A 233 -60.65 -7.88 13.05
N SER A 234 -59.81 -7.05 13.73
CA SER A 234 -60.32 -6.33 14.93
C SER A 234 -59.29 -5.24 15.37
N GLU A 235 -59.88 -4.05 15.52
CA GLU A 235 -59.30 -2.89 16.21
C GLU A 235 -59.26 -3.09 17.74
N ARG A 236 -58.32 -2.50 18.40
CA ARG A 236 -58.39 -1.82 19.73
C ARG A 236 -57.07 -1.22 20.09
N SER A 237 -56.84 0.04 19.94
CA SER A 237 -57.07 1.25 20.76
C SER A 237 -56.36 1.32 22.11
N ARG A 238 -55.59 2.42 22.23
CA ARG A 238 -55.26 3.27 23.41
C ARG A 238 -54.36 2.76 24.50
N LYS A 239 -53.22 3.51 24.83
CA LYS A 239 -53.28 4.70 25.68
C LYS A 239 -51.94 5.45 25.73
N LYS A 240 -52.03 6.76 25.60
CA LYS A 240 -51.03 7.80 25.90
C LYS A 240 -50.64 7.77 27.37
N ARG A 241 -49.33 8.08 27.63
CA ARG A 241 -48.95 8.93 28.77
C ARG A 241 -47.81 9.86 28.40
N ARG A 242 -48.08 11.14 28.48
CA ARG A 242 -47.19 12.29 28.43
C ARG A 242 -46.43 12.37 29.77
N HIS A 243 -45.13 12.78 29.73
CA HIS A 243 -44.68 13.89 30.57
C HIS A 243 -43.43 14.52 29.90
N SER A 244 -43.41 15.73 29.91
CA SER A 244 -42.89 16.94 29.38
C SER A 244 -41.59 17.37 30.04
N LYS A 245 -40.83 18.19 29.23
CA LYS A 245 -39.90 19.24 29.59
C LYS A 245 -38.43 18.76 29.82
N ASP A 246 -37.39 19.33 29.22
CA ASP A 246 -37.16 20.73 28.89
C ASP A 246 -36.19 20.89 27.71
N SER A 247 -36.40 21.94 27.01
CA SER A 247 -35.67 22.51 25.88
C SER A 247 -34.23 22.91 26.22
N LYS A 248 -33.30 22.61 25.32
CA LYS A 248 -32.23 23.55 24.93
C LYS A 248 -31.87 23.37 23.46
N ASN A 249 -32.26 24.38 22.71
CA ASN A 249 -31.85 24.62 21.35
C ASN A 249 -30.32 24.59 21.21
N ASN A 250 -29.81 23.77 20.27
CA ASN A 250 -28.62 24.08 19.52
C ASN A 250 -28.84 23.62 18.09
N SER A 251 -29.03 24.61 17.24
CA SER A 251 -29.07 24.49 15.81
C SER A 251 -27.75 23.88 15.31
N ARG A 252 -27.77 22.60 14.95
CA ARG A 252 -26.75 21.96 14.12
C ARG A 252 -27.26 21.91 12.71
N SER A 253 -26.54 22.54 11.82
CA SER A 253 -26.75 22.53 10.38
C SER A 253 -26.81 21.08 9.87
N SER A 254 -27.93 20.77 9.24
CA SER A 254 -28.20 19.53 8.54
C SER A 254 -27.37 19.45 7.27
N SER A 255 -26.23 18.79 7.34
CA SER A 255 -25.56 18.23 6.17
C SER A 255 -24.82 17.00 6.64
N ILE A 256 -25.20 15.84 6.08
CA ILE A 256 -24.58 14.50 6.24
C ILE A 256 -25.30 13.54 7.24
N ASP A 257 -26.57 13.71 7.55
CA ASP A 257 -27.32 12.70 8.33
C ASP A 257 -28.07 11.66 7.46
N ALA A 258 -27.69 11.48 6.20
CA ALA A 258 -28.32 10.52 5.29
C ALA A 258 -27.60 9.16 5.17
N TYR A 259 -26.66 8.84 6.08
CA TYR A 259 -25.86 7.59 5.99
C TYR A 259 -25.79 6.81 7.31
N GLU A 260 -26.78 6.89 8.15
CA GLU A 260 -27.00 5.86 9.18
C GLU A 260 -27.77 4.66 8.60
N ASP A 261 -27.20 4.00 7.62
CA ASP A 261 -27.57 2.62 7.34
C ASP A 261 -26.67 1.72 8.19
N ASN A 262 -27.11 1.43 9.40
CA ASN A 262 -26.50 0.48 10.33
C ASN A 262 -26.68 -0.98 9.86
N THR A 263 -26.77 -1.21 8.55
CA THR A 263 -26.81 -2.57 8.01
C THR A 263 -25.42 -3.15 8.10
N ASP A 264 -25.20 -4.03 9.06
CA ASP A 264 -23.98 -4.83 9.16
C ASP A 264 -23.91 -5.77 7.95
N TYR A 265 -23.21 -5.35 6.91
CA TYR A 265 -23.02 -6.14 5.68
C TYR A 265 -22.28 -7.46 5.91
N TYR A 266 -21.71 -7.66 7.09
CA TYR A 266 -21.05 -8.87 7.53
C TYR A 266 -21.95 -9.77 8.38
N ALA A 267 -23.15 -9.36 8.74
CA ALA A 267 -24.06 -10.17 9.53
C ALA A 267 -24.42 -11.47 8.79
N HIS A 268 -24.36 -12.59 9.50
CA HIS A 268 -24.90 -13.85 9.01
C HIS A 268 -26.38 -13.67 8.67
N GLU A 269 -26.82 -14.12 7.50
CA GLU A 269 -28.25 -14.27 7.19
C GLU A 269 -28.84 -15.22 8.23
N LYS A 270 -29.46 -14.65 9.25
CA LYS A 270 -30.32 -15.47 10.14
C LYS A 270 -31.50 -15.92 9.29
N SER A 271 -31.61 -17.24 9.13
CA SER A 271 -32.74 -17.86 8.42
C SER A 271 -34.07 -17.23 8.88
N GLY A 272 -34.79 -16.57 7.95
CA GLY A 272 -36.15 -16.16 8.13
C GLY A 272 -36.46 -14.68 8.25
N THR A 273 -35.50 -13.78 8.33
CA THR A 273 -35.76 -12.34 8.17
C THR A 273 -35.39 -11.92 6.75
N ARG A 274 -36.41 -11.46 5.98
CA ARG A 274 -36.15 -10.77 4.71
C ARG A 274 -35.18 -9.65 5.01
N VAL A 275 -33.92 -9.85 4.62
CA VAL A 275 -32.99 -8.75 4.47
C VAL A 275 -33.65 -7.83 3.43
N CYS A 276 -33.97 -6.62 3.81
CA CYS A 276 -34.32 -5.59 2.87
C CYS A 276 -33.28 -5.67 1.77
N ASN A 277 -33.70 -5.82 0.52
CA ASN A 277 -32.85 -5.71 -0.64
C ASN A 277 -32.09 -4.40 -0.50
N SER A 278 -30.91 -4.48 0.12
CA SER A 278 -29.93 -3.39 0.02
C SER A 278 -29.56 -3.39 -1.45
N ALA A 279 -30.19 -2.49 -2.20
CA ALA A 279 -29.94 -2.30 -3.60
C ALA A 279 -28.42 -2.29 -3.77
N THR A 280 -27.91 -3.14 -4.64
CA THR A 280 -26.54 -2.99 -5.16
C THR A 280 -26.35 -1.51 -5.41
N PRO A 281 -25.29 -0.88 -4.88
CA PRO A 281 -25.10 0.55 -5.07
C PRO A 281 -25.27 0.85 -6.54
N GLN A 282 -26.32 1.60 -6.90
CA GLN A 282 -26.51 2.01 -8.29
C GLN A 282 -25.31 2.89 -8.64
N PRO A 283 -24.60 2.62 -9.76
CA PRO A 283 -23.49 3.44 -10.15
C PRO A 283 -24.00 4.87 -10.33
N HIS A 284 -23.24 5.83 -9.82
CA HIS A 284 -23.55 7.22 -10.05
C HIS A 284 -23.46 7.51 -11.55
N PRO A 285 -24.44 8.22 -12.15
CA PRO A 285 -24.45 8.48 -13.59
C PRO A 285 -23.17 9.16 -14.09
N MET A 286 -22.54 10.02 -13.26
CA MET A 286 -21.31 10.74 -13.62
C MET A 286 -20.13 9.80 -13.88
N LEU A 287 -19.88 8.82 -13.03
CA LEU A 287 -18.74 7.93 -13.19
C LEU A 287 -18.92 6.98 -14.39
N ALA A 288 -20.14 6.47 -14.60
CA ALA A 288 -20.43 5.66 -15.80
C ALA A 288 -20.18 6.46 -17.08
N SER A 289 -20.68 7.70 -17.15
CA SER A 289 -20.44 8.61 -18.28
C SER A 289 -18.95 8.92 -18.48
N THR A 290 -18.21 9.14 -17.39
CA THR A 290 -16.75 9.38 -17.44
C THR A 290 -16.00 8.19 -18.05
N LYS A 291 -16.41 6.94 -17.69
CA LYS A 291 -15.83 5.73 -18.28
C LYS A 291 -16.14 5.61 -19.79
N GLU A 292 -17.39 5.87 -20.19
CA GLU A 292 -17.81 5.82 -21.59
C GLU A 292 -17.10 6.87 -22.44
N GLN A 293 -16.98 8.10 -21.92
CA GLN A 293 -16.26 9.19 -22.58
C GLN A 293 -14.75 8.98 -22.58
N GLY A 294 -14.23 8.15 -21.66
CA GLY A 294 -12.80 7.88 -21.53
C GLY A 294 -12.01 9.15 -21.21
N ILE A 295 -12.44 9.96 -20.23
CA ILE A 295 -11.79 11.23 -19.90
C ILE A 295 -10.47 10.97 -19.17
N SER A 296 -9.38 11.60 -19.65
CA SER A 296 -8.11 11.73 -18.95
C SER A 296 -7.83 13.20 -18.66
N MET A 297 -7.40 13.50 -17.43
CA MET A 297 -7.10 14.88 -17.00
C MET A 297 -5.62 15.18 -17.16
N ALA A 298 -5.29 16.22 -17.90
CA ALA A 298 -3.99 16.88 -17.83
C ALA A 298 -4.08 18.11 -16.93
N TYR A 299 -2.96 18.47 -16.28
CA TYR A 299 -2.88 19.57 -15.36
C TYR A 299 -1.81 20.55 -15.80
N VAL A 300 -2.16 21.82 -15.99
CA VAL A 300 -1.22 22.93 -16.18
C VAL A 300 -1.10 23.68 -14.86
N CYS A 301 0.05 23.56 -14.24
CA CYS A 301 0.34 24.05 -12.89
C CYS A 301 1.30 25.23 -12.95
N LYS A 302 0.98 26.32 -12.27
CA LYS A 302 1.85 27.51 -12.14
C LYS A 302 2.02 27.88 -10.68
N LEU A 303 3.25 28.06 -10.22
CA LEU A 303 3.49 28.56 -8.87
C LEU A 303 3.02 30.01 -8.73
N GLN A 304 2.50 30.36 -7.55
CA GLN A 304 2.16 31.74 -7.25
C GLN A 304 3.40 32.64 -7.32
N PRO A 305 3.29 33.81 -7.93
CA PRO A 305 4.40 34.78 -7.99
C PRO A 305 4.84 35.18 -6.57
N ARG A 306 6.14 35.42 -6.40
CA ARG A 306 6.70 35.76 -5.12
C ARG A 306 7.58 37.01 -5.24
N PRO A 307 7.40 38.03 -4.39
CA PRO A 307 8.32 39.15 -4.32
C PRO A 307 9.77 38.70 -4.06
N GLY A 308 10.72 39.38 -4.67
CA GLY A 308 12.14 39.11 -4.53
C GLY A 308 12.61 39.14 -3.07
N ALA A 309 13.63 38.37 -2.77
CA ALA A 309 14.22 38.36 -1.44
C ALA A 309 14.98 39.66 -1.17
N LEU A 310 14.81 40.23 0.04
CA LEU A 310 15.58 41.39 0.46
C LEU A 310 17.07 41.00 0.62
N CYS A 311 17.95 41.67 -0.12
CA CYS A 311 19.40 41.50 -0.02
C CYS A 311 19.93 42.28 1.18
N LEU A 312 20.22 41.60 2.28
CA LEU A 312 20.68 42.26 3.51
C LEU A 312 21.99 43.01 3.33
N GLU A 313 22.89 42.48 2.48
CA GLU A 313 24.18 43.12 2.18
C GLU A 313 23.98 44.47 1.52
N LYS A 314 23.10 44.55 0.53
CA LYS A 314 22.75 45.84 -0.13
C LYS A 314 22.07 46.79 0.86
N CYS A 315 21.23 46.28 1.74
CA CYS A 315 20.60 47.08 2.78
C CYS A 315 21.64 47.71 3.74
N VAL A 316 22.65 46.91 4.14
CA VAL A 316 23.74 47.40 5.00
C VAL A 316 24.60 48.43 4.27
N GLN A 317 24.94 48.18 2.99
CA GLN A 317 25.70 49.15 2.16
C GLN A 317 24.95 50.48 2.02
N MET A 318 23.63 50.46 1.94
CA MET A 318 22.80 51.68 1.87
C MET A 318 22.44 52.28 3.25
N GLY A 319 23.01 51.72 4.34
CA GLY A 319 22.84 52.25 5.69
C GLY A 319 21.43 51.97 6.28
N ILE A 320 20.69 51.00 5.76
CA ILE A 320 19.34 50.70 6.22
C ILE A 320 19.43 49.83 7.47
N LYS A 321 18.94 50.33 8.59
CA LYS A 321 18.88 49.58 9.85
C LYS A 321 17.75 48.56 9.83
N PRO A 322 17.94 47.34 10.39
CA PRO A 322 16.88 46.36 10.56
C PRO A 322 15.67 46.96 11.30
N GLY A 323 14.47 46.71 10.76
CA GLY A 323 13.25 47.28 11.36
C GLY A 323 12.04 47.21 10.39
N PRO A 324 10.99 47.98 10.68
CA PRO A 324 9.76 48.02 9.84
C PRO A 324 10.03 48.44 8.38
N VAL A 325 11.12 49.17 8.13
CA VAL A 325 11.59 49.57 6.79
C VAL A 325 11.83 48.33 5.89
N PHE A 326 12.42 47.27 6.44
CA PHE A 326 12.63 46.03 5.71
C PHE A 326 11.32 45.39 5.22
N GLY A 327 10.26 45.52 6.04
CA GLY A 327 8.93 45.04 5.66
C GLY A 327 8.33 45.82 4.48
N LYS A 328 8.50 47.11 4.44
CA LYS A 328 8.03 47.97 3.34
C LYS A 328 8.80 47.72 2.06
N LEU A 329 10.13 47.71 2.12
CA LEU A 329 10.98 47.39 0.97
C LEU A 329 10.67 45.99 0.40
N LYS A 330 10.47 45.00 1.27
CA LYS A 330 10.06 43.65 0.84
C LYS A 330 8.65 43.62 0.25
N ALA A 331 7.77 44.54 0.62
CA ALA A 331 6.44 44.67 0.02
C ALA A 331 6.43 45.43 -1.32
N GLY A 332 7.60 45.83 -1.83
CA GLY A 332 7.71 46.57 -3.08
C GLY A 332 7.60 48.09 -2.89
N GLU A 333 7.52 48.60 -1.65
CA GLU A 333 7.39 50.06 -1.36
C GLU A 333 8.76 50.70 -1.29
N ASP A 334 8.93 51.84 -1.99
CA ASP A 334 10.11 52.67 -1.86
C ASP A 334 10.07 53.41 -0.53
N VAL A 335 11.21 53.57 0.12
CA VAL A 335 11.27 54.16 1.46
C VAL A 335 12.28 55.31 1.49
N THR A 336 11.86 56.44 2.05
CA THR A 336 12.76 57.59 2.33
C THR A 336 13.36 57.42 3.72
N LEU A 337 14.68 57.35 3.77
CA LEU A 337 15.43 57.25 5.03
C LEU A 337 15.45 58.62 5.75
N PRO A 338 15.74 58.62 7.06
CA PRO A 338 15.81 59.90 7.84
C PRO A 338 16.83 60.92 7.33
N ASN A 339 17.81 60.48 6.55
CA ASN A 339 18.81 61.32 5.90
C ASN A 339 18.34 61.89 4.55
N GLY A 340 17.09 61.67 4.14
CA GLY A 340 16.53 62.11 2.88
C GLY A 340 16.81 61.23 1.67
N THR A 341 17.58 60.16 1.81
CA THR A 341 17.85 59.24 0.72
C THR A 341 16.64 58.38 0.44
N VAL A 342 16.18 58.35 -0.82
CA VAL A 342 15.14 57.44 -1.28
C VAL A 342 15.77 56.11 -1.68
N VAL A 343 15.42 55.05 -1.00
CA VAL A 343 15.81 53.68 -1.35
C VAL A 343 14.66 53.00 -2.09
N ARG A 344 14.92 52.63 -3.33
CA ARG A 344 13.93 51.85 -4.12
C ARG A 344 13.95 50.40 -3.71
N SER A 345 12.79 49.77 -3.63
CA SER A 345 12.67 48.36 -3.37
C SER A 345 13.49 47.52 -4.35
N ALA A 346 13.49 47.89 -5.63
CA ALA A 346 14.24 47.19 -6.70
C ALA A 346 15.77 47.21 -6.50
N ASP A 347 16.31 48.20 -5.79
CA ASP A 347 17.76 48.35 -5.57
C ASP A 347 18.27 47.35 -4.52
N VAL A 348 17.43 46.97 -3.58
CA VAL A 348 17.78 46.16 -2.41
C VAL A 348 17.11 44.79 -2.38
N CYS A 349 16.15 44.51 -3.28
CA CYS A 349 15.54 43.21 -3.45
C CYS A 349 16.09 42.49 -4.69
N GLU A 350 16.07 41.18 -4.66
CA GLU A 350 16.23 40.36 -5.87
C GLU A 350 15.01 40.54 -6.79
N PRO A 351 15.13 40.22 -8.09
CA PRO A 351 13.97 40.24 -8.99
C PRO A 351 12.83 39.38 -8.48
N ASP A 352 11.60 39.77 -8.74
CA ASP A 352 10.42 38.97 -8.43
C ASP A 352 10.45 37.64 -9.16
N ASP A 353 10.06 36.56 -8.48
CA ASP A 353 9.87 35.25 -9.06
C ASP A 353 8.45 35.17 -9.63
N PRO A 354 8.28 35.13 -10.97
CA PRO A 354 6.96 35.11 -11.62
C PRO A 354 6.22 33.76 -11.41
N GLY A 355 6.89 32.79 -10.79
CA GLY A 355 6.40 31.43 -10.64
C GLY A 355 6.73 30.54 -11.85
N VAL A 356 7.08 29.30 -11.58
CA VAL A 356 7.45 28.31 -12.58
C VAL A 356 6.18 27.59 -13.06
N VAL A 357 6.10 27.33 -14.38
CA VAL A 357 5.05 26.50 -14.98
C VAL A 357 5.55 25.08 -15.14
N PHE A 358 4.74 24.10 -14.76
CA PHE A 358 4.95 22.69 -15.06
C PHE A 358 3.65 22.00 -15.46
N LEU A 359 3.75 20.95 -16.27
CA LEU A 359 2.62 20.19 -16.77
C LEU A 359 2.66 18.75 -16.23
N VAL A 360 1.48 18.17 -16.00
CA VAL A 360 1.32 16.74 -15.73
C VAL A 360 0.39 16.17 -16.79
N ILE A 361 0.90 15.23 -17.57
CA ILE A 361 0.24 14.68 -18.78
C ILE A 361 0.09 13.17 -18.61
N ASP A 362 -1.11 12.68 -18.93
CA ASP A 362 -1.40 11.26 -19.05
C ASP A 362 -2.26 11.05 -20.32
N CYS A 363 -1.63 10.65 -21.41
CA CYS A 363 -2.28 10.34 -22.67
C CYS A 363 -2.39 8.81 -22.80
N PRO A 364 -3.57 8.20 -22.50
CA PRO A 364 -3.69 6.74 -22.33
C PRO A 364 -3.42 5.93 -23.60
N THR A 365 -3.88 6.43 -24.74
CA THR A 365 -3.73 5.82 -26.07
C THR A 365 -3.51 6.90 -27.12
N VAL A 366 -3.14 6.51 -28.32
CA VAL A 366 -2.94 7.43 -29.46
C VAL A 366 -4.22 8.20 -29.86
N ASP A 367 -5.39 7.70 -29.47
CA ASP A 367 -6.68 8.35 -29.80
C ASP A 367 -6.90 9.66 -29.03
N TYR A 368 -6.13 9.91 -27.99
CA TYR A 368 -6.16 11.16 -27.22
C TYR A 368 -5.25 12.25 -27.78
N LEU A 369 -4.40 11.91 -28.78
CA LEU A 369 -3.42 12.87 -29.32
C LEU A 369 -4.08 14.08 -29.95
N ASP A 370 -5.19 13.91 -30.66
CA ASP A 370 -5.91 15.02 -31.27
C ASP A 370 -6.38 16.03 -30.19
N SER A 371 -6.87 15.55 -29.04
CA SER A 371 -7.28 16.40 -27.92
C SER A 371 -6.07 17.08 -27.25
N LEU A 372 -4.94 16.38 -27.13
CA LEU A 372 -3.71 16.90 -26.53
C LEU A 372 -3.08 18.00 -27.41
N GLU A 373 -2.97 17.75 -28.72
CA GLU A 373 -2.33 18.66 -29.69
C GLU A 373 -3.14 19.93 -29.90
N ASN A 374 -4.48 19.85 -29.88
CA ASN A 374 -5.37 20.99 -30.11
C ASN A 374 -5.69 21.82 -28.86
N SER A 375 -5.21 21.43 -27.68
CA SER A 375 -5.46 22.15 -26.42
C SER A 375 -4.78 23.51 -26.42
N GLN A 376 -5.56 24.60 -26.49
CA GLN A 376 -5.06 25.96 -26.39
C GLN A 376 -4.41 26.24 -25.03
N ILE A 377 -4.93 25.64 -23.96
CA ILE A 377 -4.36 25.80 -22.61
C ILE A 377 -2.93 25.30 -22.58
N ILE A 378 -2.65 24.14 -23.18
CA ILE A 378 -1.30 23.54 -23.26
C ILE A 378 -0.41 24.33 -24.24
N THR A 379 -0.93 24.68 -25.41
CA THR A 379 -0.20 25.39 -26.46
C THR A 379 0.36 26.72 -25.98
N ASN A 380 -0.33 27.40 -25.07
CA ASN A 380 0.14 28.63 -24.43
C ASN A 380 1.42 28.47 -23.61
N HIS A 381 1.88 27.26 -23.35
CA HIS A 381 3.09 26.98 -22.56
C HIS A 381 4.23 26.36 -23.39
N GLN A 382 4.09 26.38 -24.73
CA GLN A 382 5.09 25.89 -25.70
C GLN A 382 6.08 27.01 -26.10
N LYS A 383 7.13 26.63 -26.84
CA LYS A 383 8.26 27.49 -27.24
C LYS A 383 7.88 28.75 -28.04
N TYR A 384 6.69 28.80 -28.62
CA TYR A 384 6.23 29.93 -29.43
C TYR A 384 5.57 31.04 -28.63
N ASN A 385 5.40 30.89 -27.31
CA ASN A 385 4.87 31.94 -26.45
C ASN A 385 5.90 33.07 -26.31
N LYS A 386 5.45 34.32 -26.53
CA LYS A 386 6.29 35.50 -26.40
C LYS A 386 6.69 35.83 -24.95
N ASP A 387 5.87 35.39 -23.99
CA ASP A 387 6.16 35.52 -22.56
C ASP A 387 6.88 34.29 -22.07
N GLU A 388 8.18 34.33 -21.94
CA GLU A 388 9.04 33.26 -21.47
C GLU A 388 8.64 32.74 -20.07
N THR A 389 7.97 33.57 -19.24
CA THR A 389 7.51 33.18 -17.92
C THR A 389 6.35 32.20 -17.94
N GLN A 390 5.68 32.06 -19.10
CA GLN A 390 4.60 31.08 -19.33
C GLN A 390 5.10 29.77 -19.89
N ILE A 391 6.34 29.71 -20.39
CA ILE A 391 6.89 28.46 -20.97
C ILE A 391 7.07 27.41 -19.87
N ALA A 392 6.64 26.19 -20.15
CA ALA A 392 6.77 25.08 -19.23
C ALA A 392 8.24 24.74 -18.97
N SER A 393 8.66 24.72 -17.71
CA SER A 393 10.00 24.31 -17.31
C SER A 393 10.13 22.80 -17.10
N LEU A 394 9.01 22.12 -16.82
CA LEU A 394 8.94 20.69 -16.58
C LEU A 394 7.63 20.12 -17.12
N ILE A 395 7.70 18.97 -17.73
CA ILE A 395 6.53 18.14 -18.10
C ILE A 395 6.73 16.76 -17.50
N VAL A 396 5.76 16.32 -16.71
CA VAL A 396 5.72 14.97 -16.12
C VAL A 396 4.76 14.12 -16.94
N HIS A 397 5.24 13.00 -17.44
CA HIS A 397 4.50 12.09 -18.30
C HIS A 397 4.15 10.81 -17.56
N PHE A 398 2.87 10.61 -17.26
CA PHE A 398 2.31 9.31 -16.86
C PHE A 398 1.89 8.48 -18.07
N THR A 399 2.00 9.06 -19.25
CA THR A 399 1.68 8.48 -20.57
C THR A 399 2.40 7.14 -20.75
N PRO A 400 1.70 6.06 -21.18
CA PRO A 400 2.31 4.75 -21.40
C PRO A 400 3.44 4.78 -22.46
N LYS A 401 4.40 3.88 -22.30
CA LYS A 401 5.60 3.79 -23.13
C LYS A 401 5.29 3.73 -24.62
N ASN A 402 4.35 2.89 -25.03
CA ASN A 402 3.95 2.73 -26.45
C ASN A 402 3.38 4.02 -27.06
N VAL A 403 2.73 4.88 -26.28
CA VAL A 403 2.24 6.19 -26.75
C VAL A 403 3.39 7.19 -26.82
N VAL A 404 4.30 7.21 -25.84
CA VAL A 404 5.50 8.07 -25.88
C VAL A 404 6.38 7.74 -27.09
N GLU A 405 6.46 6.48 -27.50
CA GLU A 405 7.22 6.06 -28.70
C GLU A 405 6.55 6.43 -30.01
N ASN A 406 5.28 6.82 -30.00
CA ASN A 406 4.57 7.25 -31.19
C ASN A 406 5.19 8.54 -31.79
N PRO A 407 5.45 8.60 -33.12
CA PRO A 407 6.07 9.77 -33.73
C PRO A 407 5.30 11.09 -33.50
N ARG A 408 3.97 11.06 -33.44
CA ARG A 408 3.16 12.25 -33.18
C ARG A 408 3.40 12.78 -31.75
N TYR A 409 3.47 11.88 -30.74
CA TYR A 409 3.73 12.29 -29.38
C TYR A 409 5.13 12.90 -29.22
N LYS A 410 6.14 12.32 -29.90
CA LYS A 410 7.50 12.88 -29.95
C LYS A 410 7.52 14.26 -30.57
N ALA A 411 6.85 14.42 -31.74
CA ALA A 411 6.73 15.72 -32.40
C ALA A 411 6.02 16.76 -31.50
N TRP A 412 5.00 16.34 -30.74
CA TRP A 412 4.35 17.19 -29.75
C TRP A 412 5.32 17.62 -28.62
N MET A 413 6.17 16.72 -28.13
CA MET A 413 7.19 17.06 -27.13
C MET A 413 8.20 18.10 -27.67
N GLU A 414 8.55 18.05 -28.96
CA GLU A 414 9.46 18.97 -29.61
C GLU A 414 8.88 20.38 -29.78
N HIS A 415 7.59 20.59 -29.52
CA HIS A 415 7.01 21.95 -29.47
C HIS A 415 7.45 22.72 -28.22
N PHE A 416 8.07 22.09 -27.25
CA PHE A 416 8.66 22.74 -26.09
C PHE A 416 10.15 23.03 -26.34
N PRO A 417 10.73 24.06 -25.70
CA PRO A 417 12.15 24.36 -25.87
C PRO A 417 13.03 23.30 -25.22
N ALA A 418 14.30 23.20 -25.67
CA ALA A 418 15.27 22.26 -25.11
C ALA A 418 15.55 22.49 -23.59
N SER A 419 15.19 23.66 -23.06
CA SER A 419 15.25 23.95 -21.62
C SER A 419 14.14 23.32 -20.79
N THR A 420 13.09 22.81 -21.43
CA THR A 420 12.01 22.08 -20.77
C THR A 420 12.47 20.65 -20.44
N THR A 421 12.34 20.27 -19.19
CA THR A 421 12.65 18.90 -18.73
C THR A 421 11.43 17.99 -18.96
N HIS A 422 11.58 16.89 -19.66
CA HIS A 422 10.57 15.85 -19.80
C HIS A 422 10.87 14.69 -18.86
N LEU A 423 9.99 14.41 -17.88
CA LEU A 423 10.19 13.41 -16.84
C LEU A 423 9.20 12.25 -17.04
N MET A 424 9.68 11.04 -17.35
CA MET A 424 8.84 9.87 -17.61
C MET A 424 8.55 9.08 -16.34
N LEU A 425 7.30 8.98 -15.95
CA LEU A 425 6.81 8.17 -14.82
C LEU A 425 5.92 7.02 -15.34
N ASN A 426 6.51 6.09 -16.03
CA ASN A 426 5.85 4.99 -16.73
C ASN A 426 6.75 3.74 -16.81
N GLU A 427 6.44 2.82 -17.73
CA GLU A 427 7.11 1.54 -17.91
C GLU A 427 8.56 1.63 -18.46
N TYR A 428 9.11 2.82 -18.69
CA TYR A 428 10.55 3.01 -18.92
C TYR A 428 11.39 2.82 -17.66
N ASN A 429 10.75 2.94 -16.48
CA ASN A 429 11.42 2.83 -15.19
C ASN A 429 11.43 1.40 -14.66
N THR A 430 12.22 1.15 -13.63
CA THR A 430 12.27 -0.11 -12.90
C THR A 430 11.39 -0.06 -11.63
N CYS A 431 10.93 -1.22 -11.16
CA CYS A 431 10.08 -1.34 -9.96
C CYS A 431 10.87 -1.18 -8.66
N MET A 432 11.77 -0.20 -8.56
CA MET A 432 12.41 0.06 -7.29
C MET A 432 11.74 1.23 -6.57
N GLY A 433 11.26 0.99 -5.37
CA GLY A 433 10.64 2.03 -4.55
C GLY A 433 11.00 1.94 -3.07
N SER A 434 11.54 0.79 -2.60
CA SER A 434 11.78 0.52 -1.19
C SER A 434 13.20 0.04 -0.95
N GLU A 435 14.02 0.85 -0.30
CA GLU A 435 15.35 0.47 0.17
C GLU A 435 15.26 -0.52 1.34
N ALA A 436 14.32 -0.31 2.26
CA ALA A 436 14.20 -1.11 3.46
C ALA A 436 13.94 -2.59 3.17
N VAL A 437 13.20 -2.89 2.09
CA VAL A 437 12.94 -4.27 1.65
C VAL A 437 14.24 -4.92 1.20
N HIS A 438 15.03 -4.24 0.36
CA HIS A 438 16.31 -4.74 -0.10
C HIS A 438 17.31 -4.89 1.04
N ARG A 439 17.42 -3.89 1.93
CA ARG A 439 18.30 -3.92 3.11
C ARG A 439 18.06 -5.15 3.97
N ILE A 440 16.78 -5.48 4.23
CA ILE A 440 16.44 -6.70 5.00
C ILE A 440 16.72 -7.95 4.19
N GLN A 441 16.40 -7.99 2.91
CA GLN A 441 16.60 -9.16 2.07
C GLN A 441 18.10 -9.53 1.94
N TYR A 442 18.98 -8.54 1.76
CA TYR A 442 20.43 -8.78 1.76
C TYR A 442 20.94 -9.36 3.08
N LYS A 443 20.42 -8.87 4.21
CA LYS A 443 20.76 -9.40 5.54
C LYS A 443 20.27 -10.83 5.71
N LEU A 444 19.02 -11.11 5.38
CA LEU A 444 18.43 -12.46 5.49
C LEU A 444 19.11 -13.45 4.53
N ASN A 445 19.51 -13.01 3.35
CA ASN A 445 20.22 -13.82 2.36
C ASN A 445 21.55 -14.38 2.90
N LEU A 446 22.21 -13.69 3.85
CA LEU A 446 23.38 -14.21 4.55
C LEU A 446 23.12 -15.52 5.29
N LEU A 447 21.90 -15.69 5.81
CA LEU A 447 21.51 -16.86 6.59
C LEU A 447 21.24 -18.06 5.69
N SER A 448 20.47 -17.86 4.63
CA SER A 448 20.17 -18.87 3.61
C SER A 448 19.77 -18.22 2.30
N ASN A 449 20.51 -18.48 1.24
CA ASN A 449 20.23 -17.96 -0.10
C ASN A 449 18.97 -18.62 -0.72
N ASP A 450 18.65 -19.83 -0.32
CA ASP A 450 17.52 -20.59 -0.85
C ASP A 450 16.21 -20.12 -0.22
N ILE A 451 16.17 -19.92 1.11
CA ILE A 451 15.01 -19.43 1.85
C ILE A 451 14.78 -17.92 1.60
N PHE A 452 15.85 -17.16 1.45
CA PHE A 452 15.83 -15.72 1.23
C PHE A 452 16.63 -15.32 0.00
N PRO A 453 16.16 -15.66 -1.22
CA PRO A 453 16.86 -15.25 -2.45
C PRO A 453 16.87 -13.73 -2.58
N LEU A 454 17.87 -13.21 -3.31
CA LEU A 454 17.92 -11.80 -3.65
C LEU A 454 16.81 -11.43 -4.63
N LEU A 455 16.35 -10.18 -4.56
CA LEU A 455 15.22 -9.70 -5.36
C LEU A 455 15.64 -9.39 -6.79
N GLY A 456 14.79 -9.79 -7.75
CA GLY A 456 15.09 -9.70 -9.18
C GLY A 456 14.69 -8.39 -9.87
N GLU A 457 14.08 -7.42 -9.16
CA GLU A 457 13.48 -6.24 -9.80
C GLU A 457 14.47 -5.34 -10.59
N LYS A 458 15.74 -5.35 -10.25
CA LYS A 458 16.80 -4.59 -10.97
C LYS A 458 17.65 -5.41 -11.94
N GLY A 459 17.30 -6.67 -12.18
CA GLY A 459 18.10 -7.56 -13.03
C GLY A 459 19.47 -7.90 -12.46
N THR A 460 19.73 -7.63 -11.19
CA THR A 460 20.95 -7.98 -10.50
C THR A 460 20.95 -9.48 -10.18
N LEU A 461 21.17 -10.26 -11.19
CA LEU A 461 21.64 -11.63 -11.00
C LEU A 461 23.10 -11.53 -10.57
N LEU A 462 23.35 -11.57 -9.26
CA LEU A 462 24.69 -11.89 -8.79
C LEU A 462 25.02 -13.29 -9.35
N PRO A 463 26.23 -13.50 -9.92
CA PRO A 463 26.59 -14.78 -10.49
C PRO A 463 26.48 -15.86 -9.41
N LYS A 464 25.92 -17.01 -9.78
CA LYS A 464 25.89 -18.21 -8.94
C LYS A 464 27.33 -18.56 -8.61
N VAL A 465 27.75 -18.30 -7.37
CA VAL A 465 29.07 -18.71 -6.89
C VAL A 465 28.95 -20.10 -6.29
N GLU A 466 29.14 -21.13 -7.12
CA GLU A 466 29.41 -22.46 -6.64
C GLU A 466 30.90 -22.54 -6.26
N GLY A 467 31.21 -22.77 -5.00
CA GLY A 467 32.52 -23.19 -4.49
C GLY A 467 33.71 -22.26 -4.77
N ALA A 468 33.80 -21.10 -4.15
CA ALA A 468 34.86 -20.14 -4.41
C ALA A 468 36.14 -20.36 -3.60
N SER A 469 37.26 -20.66 -4.28
CA SER A 469 38.61 -20.50 -3.79
C SER A 469 39.02 -19.00 -3.76
N GLU A 470 40.03 -18.62 -2.97
CA GLU A 470 40.50 -17.24 -2.77
C GLU A 470 40.79 -16.45 -4.07
N SER A 471 41.18 -17.12 -5.16
CA SER A 471 41.37 -16.53 -6.50
C SER A 471 40.05 -16.00 -7.14
N LYS A 472 38.88 -16.37 -6.61
CA LYS A 472 37.57 -15.90 -7.07
C LYS A 472 37.06 -14.68 -6.30
N LYS A 473 37.63 -14.39 -5.11
CA LYS A 473 37.37 -13.14 -4.40
C LYS A 473 37.90 -11.93 -5.16
N GLN A 474 39.12 -12.03 -5.67
CA GLN A 474 39.77 -11.01 -6.49
C GLN A 474 38.98 -10.75 -7.79
N LYS A 475 38.52 -11.82 -8.46
CA LYS A 475 37.63 -11.68 -9.65
C LYS A 475 36.25 -11.09 -9.36
N MET A 476 35.78 -11.15 -8.11
CA MET A 476 34.49 -10.59 -7.73
C MET A 476 34.60 -9.10 -7.40
N GLU A 477 35.73 -8.67 -6.84
CA GLU A 477 36.08 -7.26 -6.68
C GLU A 477 36.25 -6.60 -8.05
N ASP A 478 36.95 -7.25 -8.98
CA ASP A 478 37.13 -6.82 -10.38
C ASP A 478 35.80 -6.77 -11.13
N LEU A 479 34.87 -7.71 -10.90
CA LEU A 479 33.53 -7.72 -11.52
C LEU A 479 32.57 -6.66 -10.93
N VAL A 480 32.72 -6.32 -9.66
CA VAL A 480 31.96 -5.21 -9.05
C VAL A 480 32.46 -3.89 -9.59
N GLU A 481 33.77 -3.74 -9.74
CA GLU A 481 34.39 -2.56 -10.33
C GLU A 481 34.08 -2.44 -11.84
N ASP A 482 34.02 -3.53 -12.58
CA ASP A 482 33.56 -3.57 -13.99
C ASP A 482 32.09 -3.30 -14.14
N LEU A 483 31.23 -3.73 -13.20
CA LEU A 483 29.79 -3.41 -13.19
C LEU A 483 29.54 -1.94 -12.82
N GLU A 484 30.30 -1.40 -11.87
CA GLU A 484 30.26 0.03 -11.53
C GLU A 484 30.79 0.89 -12.69
N ASN A 485 31.85 0.46 -13.35
CA ASN A 485 32.41 1.12 -14.53
C ASN A 485 31.48 1.00 -15.76
N ASN A 486 30.81 -0.14 -15.98
CA ASN A 486 29.81 -0.30 -17.05
C ASN A 486 28.51 0.46 -16.76
N LEU A 487 28.08 0.59 -15.50
CA LEU A 487 26.98 1.47 -15.10
C LEU A 487 27.33 2.95 -15.30
N ASN A 488 28.59 3.32 -15.06
CA ASN A 488 29.08 4.69 -15.25
C ASN A 488 29.35 4.98 -16.74
N THR A 489 29.81 4.02 -17.53
CA THR A 489 30.01 4.17 -18.99
C THR A 489 28.72 4.12 -19.77
N ALA A 490 27.72 3.34 -19.37
CA ALA A 490 26.38 3.39 -19.96
C ALA A 490 25.69 4.74 -19.74
N LYS A 491 26.05 5.47 -18.67
CA LYS A 491 25.58 6.84 -18.41
C LYS A 491 26.32 7.91 -19.22
N LEU A 492 27.47 7.60 -19.80
CA LEU A 492 28.32 8.55 -20.56
C LEU A 492 28.15 8.46 -22.09
N SER A 493 27.44 7.45 -22.62
CA SER A 493 27.26 7.24 -24.06
C SER A 493 25.84 7.56 -24.58
N GLU A 494 24.97 8.12 -23.74
CA GLU A 494 23.65 8.57 -24.21
C GLU A 494 23.81 9.89 -24.95
N SER A 495 23.53 9.89 -26.27
CA SER A 495 23.10 11.08 -26.99
C SER A 495 22.01 11.77 -26.15
N PRO A 496 21.93 13.12 -26.14
CA PRO A 496 20.97 13.83 -25.30
C PRO A 496 19.55 13.29 -25.55
N SER A 497 19.06 12.47 -24.63
CA SER A 497 17.72 11.91 -24.77
C SER A 497 16.71 13.01 -24.56
N LEU A 498 15.66 13.03 -25.36
CA LEU A 498 14.55 13.99 -25.29
C LEU A 498 13.88 14.00 -23.91
N TYR A 499 14.07 12.97 -23.10
CA TYR A 499 13.42 12.79 -21.80
C TYR A 499 14.34 12.12 -20.76
N ILE A 500 13.94 12.23 -19.52
CA ILE A 500 14.63 11.66 -18.35
C ILE A 500 13.75 10.59 -17.70
N THR A 501 14.34 9.45 -17.41
CA THR A 501 13.76 8.39 -16.57
C THR A 501 14.28 8.52 -15.14
N PRO A 502 13.45 8.94 -14.18
CA PRO A 502 13.87 9.13 -12.81
C PRO A 502 13.76 7.85 -12.00
N ASP A 503 14.64 7.69 -11.02
CA ASP A 503 14.42 6.75 -9.91
C ASP A 503 13.53 7.39 -8.81
N THR A 504 13.07 6.56 -7.87
CA THR A 504 12.33 7.04 -6.68
C THR A 504 13.17 8.06 -5.92
N PHE A 505 12.54 9.15 -5.49
CA PHE A 505 13.12 10.36 -4.86
C PHE A 505 13.90 11.29 -5.76
N CYS A 506 14.01 11.06 -7.07
CA CYS A 506 14.37 12.11 -7.98
C CYS A 506 13.53 13.35 -7.69
N ALA A 507 14.17 14.50 -7.53
CA ALA A 507 13.51 15.74 -7.19
C ALA A 507 13.65 16.79 -8.31
N TYR A 508 12.67 17.67 -8.41
CA TYR A 508 12.75 18.85 -9.25
C TYR A 508 12.44 20.10 -8.39
N HIS A 509 13.43 20.95 -8.21
CA HIS A 509 13.31 22.16 -7.41
C HIS A 509 12.69 23.28 -8.23
N LEU A 510 11.39 23.52 -8.00
CA LEU A 510 10.66 24.61 -8.65
C LEU A 510 11.00 25.97 -8.05
N ARG A 511 11.20 26.00 -6.73
CA ARG A 511 11.56 27.20 -6.00
C ARG A 511 12.51 26.86 -4.83
N PRO A 512 13.72 27.43 -4.74
CA PRO A 512 14.36 28.21 -5.80
C PRO A 512 14.53 27.36 -7.07
N LYS A 513 14.54 28.02 -8.25
CA LYS A 513 14.62 27.33 -9.57
C LYS A 513 16.02 26.72 -9.76
N LYS A 514 16.25 25.53 -9.16
CA LYS A 514 17.48 24.75 -9.31
C LYS A 514 17.35 23.63 -10.31
N GLY A 515 16.10 23.32 -10.75
CA GLY A 515 15.84 22.25 -11.71
C GLY A 515 15.95 20.84 -11.10
N LEU A 516 16.38 19.88 -11.94
CA LEU A 516 16.48 18.47 -11.60
C LEU A 516 17.60 18.19 -10.60
N ASP A 517 17.27 17.40 -9.58
CA ASP A 517 18.21 16.90 -8.56
C ASP A 517 18.05 15.39 -8.40
N ARG A 518 19.08 14.66 -8.81
CA ARG A 518 19.15 13.19 -8.72
C ARG A 518 19.94 12.71 -7.50
N SER A 519 20.42 13.62 -6.64
CA SER A 519 21.26 13.28 -5.48
C SER A 519 20.54 12.43 -4.43
N LEU A 520 19.20 12.57 -4.38
CA LEU A 520 18.32 11.84 -3.43
C LEU A 520 17.71 10.57 -4.03
N GLU A 521 18.01 10.26 -5.29
CA GLU A 521 17.53 9.01 -5.90
C GLU A 521 17.96 7.81 -5.09
N LEU A 522 17.05 6.87 -4.97
CA LEU A 522 17.26 5.67 -4.19
C LEU A 522 18.37 4.81 -4.81
N ARG A 523 19.44 4.61 -4.05
CA ARG A 523 20.56 3.74 -4.44
C ARG A 523 20.73 2.66 -3.40
N LEU A 524 20.80 1.41 -3.86
CA LEU A 524 21.10 0.28 -3.00
C LEU A 524 22.58 0.26 -2.66
N ASN A 525 22.89 0.03 -1.39
CA ASN A 525 24.25 -0.14 -0.91
C ASN A 525 24.39 -1.49 -0.16
N PRO A 526 24.50 -2.60 -0.89
CA PRO A 526 24.60 -3.93 -0.27
C PRO A 526 25.76 -4.04 0.72
N THR A 527 26.92 -3.42 0.43
CA THR A 527 28.09 -3.45 1.30
C THR A 527 27.79 -2.87 2.67
N GLU A 528 27.16 -1.69 2.72
CA GLU A 528 26.74 -1.06 3.99
C GLU A 528 25.78 -1.97 4.79
N TYR A 529 24.80 -2.58 4.10
CA TYR A 529 23.81 -3.44 4.76
C TYR A 529 24.43 -4.69 5.38
N LEU A 530 25.44 -5.25 4.71
CA LEU A 530 26.17 -6.43 5.20
C LEU A 530 27.13 -6.05 6.32
N GLU A 531 27.86 -4.93 6.20
CA GLU A 531 28.77 -4.42 7.24
C GLU A 531 28.03 -4.13 8.55
N GLU A 532 26.85 -3.50 8.49
CA GLU A 532 26.01 -3.30 9.68
C GLU A 532 25.77 -4.61 10.44
N THR A 533 25.56 -5.69 9.71
CA THR A 533 25.26 -7.01 10.32
C THR A 533 26.53 -7.68 10.83
N TYR A 534 27.62 -7.61 10.08
CA TYR A 534 28.91 -8.20 10.48
C TYR A 534 29.57 -7.48 11.65
N ASN A 535 29.22 -6.20 11.90
CA ASN A 535 29.69 -5.42 13.05
C ASN A 535 28.97 -5.77 14.36
N VAL A 536 27.89 -6.56 14.28
CA VAL A 536 27.25 -7.08 15.51
C VAL A 536 28.16 -8.11 16.18
N ALA A 537 28.40 -7.93 17.47
CA ALA A 537 29.25 -8.84 18.25
C ALA A 537 28.72 -10.30 18.13
N ASP A 538 29.66 -11.24 18.00
CA ASP A 538 29.41 -12.67 17.90
C ASP A 538 28.63 -13.15 16.66
N PHE A 539 28.14 -12.21 15.79
CA PHE A 539 27.33 -12.59 14.64
C PHE A 539 28.08 -13.52 13.67
N LYS A 540 29.35 -13.25 13.38
CA LYS A 540 30.16 -14.07 12.45
C LYS A 540 30.27 -15.51 12.93
N THR A 541 30.57 -15.71 14.21
CA THR A 541 30.73 -17.05 14.83
C THR A 541 29.41 -17.83 14.79
N VAL A 542 28.28 -17.14 15.11
CA VAL A 542 26.95 -17.76 15.06
C VAL A 542 26.57 -18.11 13.61
N LEU A 543 26.89 -17.23 12.65
CA LEU A 543 26.64 -17.49 11.23
C LEU A 543 27.44 -18.67 10.71
N GLU A 544 28.73 -18.80 11.08
CA GLU A 544 29.57 -19.95 10.69
C GLU A 544 29.03 -21.25 11.26
N THR A 545 28.59 -21.23 12.52
CA THR A 545 27.89 -22.39 13.13
C THR A 545 26.62 -22.75 12.39
N LEU A 546 25.79 -21.76 12.07
CA LEU A 546 24.58 -21.97 11.28
C LEU A 546 24.91 -22.61 9.92
N LYS A 547 25.85 -22.06 9.17
CA LYS A 547 26.24 -22.60 7.85
C LYS A 547 26.77 -24.02 7.92
N SER A 548 27.53 -24.36 8.97
CA SER A 548 27.98 -25.73 9.22
C SER A 548 26.79 -26.68 9.45
N ASN A 549 25.82 -26.26 10.27
CA ASN A 549 24.62 -27.05 10.55
C ASN A 549 23.77 -27.25 9.28
N LEU A 550 23.55 -26.19 8.50
CA LEU A 550 22.77 -26.29 7.26
C LEU A 550 23.45 -27.16 6.20
N SER A 551 24.78 -27.10 6.06
CA SER A 551 25.52 -27.89 5.09
C SER A 551 25.50 -29.41 5.38
N SER A 552 25.23 -29.78 6.62
CA SER A 552 25.10 -31.20 7.03
C SER A 552 23.73 -31.80 6.68
N LYS A 553 22.74 -30.97 6.31
CA LYS A 553 21.36 -31.39 6.01
C LYS A 553 21.14 -31.43 4.49
N THR A 554 20.64 -32.55 4.00
CA THR A 554 20.28 -32.70 2.58
C THR A 554 18.89 -32.12 2.38
N VAL A 555 18.76 -31.09 1.53
CA VAL A 555 17.50 -30.44 1.17
C VAL A 555 17.20 -30.68 -0.30
N SER A 556 16.00 -31.18 -0.62
CA SER A 556 15.53 -31.31 -2.00
C SER A 556 15.01 -29.94 -2.49
N ARG A 557 15.72 -29.30 -3.42
CA ARG A 557 15.41 -27.96 -3.91
C ARG A 557 14.32 -27.90 -4.97
N ASP A 558 14.01 -29.04 -5.59
CA ASP A 558 13.01 -29.15 -6.67
C ASP A 558 11.65 -29.64 -6.17
N GLU A 559 11.47 -29.65 -4.85
CA GLU A 559 10.25 -30.13 -4.21
C GLU A 559 9.12 -29.09 -4.30
N PHE A 560 7.92 -29.56 -4.66
CA PHE A 560 6.69 -28.80 -4.63
C PHE A 560 5.72 -29.41 -3.61
N PRO A 561 4.86 -28.61 -2.99
CA PRO A 561 4.63 -27.17 -3.22
C PRO A 561 5.73 -26.24 -2.64
N LYS A 562 5.96 -25.11 -3.29
CA LYS A 562 6.78 -24.01 -2.75
C LYS A 562 5.88 -22.89 -2.27
N ILE A 563 6.18 -22.32 -1.11
CA ILE A 563 5.43 -21.24 -0.48
C ILE A 563 6.31 -20.00 -0.49
N LEU A 564 5.85 -18.92 -1.13
CA LEU A 564 6.48 -17.61 -1.13
C LEU A 564 5.59 -16.61 -0.40
N PHE A 565 6.10 -16.03 0.67
CA PHE A 565 5.42 -14.99 1.44
C PHE A 565 5.65 -13.63 0.79
N LEU A 566 4.64 -13.12 0.10
CA LEU A 566 4.66 -11.80 -0.56
C LEU A 566 4.36 -10.66 0.41
N GLY A 567 3.68 -10.96 1.51
CA GLY A 567 3.38 -10.02 2.58
C GLY A 567 2.96 -10.74 3.85
N THR A 568 3.51 -10.27 4.98
CA THR A 568 3.42 -10.92 6.29
C THR A 568 3.00 -9.97 7.40
N GLY A 569 2.56 -8.76 7.05
CA GLY A 569 2.12 -7.72 7.99
C GLY A 569 0.61 -7.54 8.01
N SER A 570 0.09 -7.02 9.12
CA SER A 570 -1.33 -6.75 9.34
C SER A 570 -1.71 -5.29 9.10
N CYS A 571 -2.96 -5.04 8.76
CA CYS A 571 -3.67 -3.78 8.59
C CYS A 571 -3.18 -2.91 7.43
N ILE A 572 -1.99 -2.32 7.54
CA ILE A 572 -1.41 -1.44 6.52
C ILE A 572 0.05 -1.81 6.26
N PRO A 573 0.53 -1.67 5.02
CA PRO A 573 1.91 -2.01 4.71
C PRO A 573 2.87 -1.06 5.43
N ASN A 574 3.96 -1.61 5.96
CA ASN A 574 5.07 -0.84 6.50
C ASN A 574 6.35 -1.03 5.67
N LYS A 575 7.42 -0.35 6.06
CA LYS A 575 8.69 -0.40 5.33
C LYS A 575 9.28 -1.81 5.20
N THR A 576 9.00 -2.72 6.14
CA THR A 576 9.63 -4.04 6.23
C THR A 576 8.68 -5.19 5.92
N ARG A 577 7.36 -5.00 6.09
CA ARG A 577 6.34 -6.01 5.85
C ARG A 577 5.20 -5.43 5.01
N ASN A 578 4.85 -6.11 3.94
CA ASN A 578 3.67 -5.84 3.13
C ASN A 578 2.44 -6.46 3.80
N THR A 579 1.25 -6.05 3.36
CA THR A 579 -0.02 -6.68 3.76
C THR A 579 -0.12 -8.11 3.23
N SER A 580 -1.05 -8.88 3.77
CA SER A 580 -1.17 -10.33 3.55
C SER A 580 -1.19 -10.73 2.08
N GLY A 581 -0.30 -11.64 1.72
CA GLY A 581 -0.22 -12.22 0.39
C GLY A 581 0.76 -13.40 0.38
N ILE A 582 0.31 -14.57 -0.07
CA ILE A 582 1.12 -15.78 -0.12
C ILE A 582 0.93 -16.43 -1.48
N LEU A 583 2.03 -16.68 -2.18
CA LEU A 583 2.02 -17.45 -3.43
C LEU A 583 2.39 -18.91 -3.12
N LEU A 584 1.48 -19.79 -3.42
CA LEU A 584 1.67 -21.24 -3.35
C LEU A 584 1.89 -21.77 -4.77
N ALA A 585 3.11 -22.13 -5.09
CA ALA A 585 3.43 -22.82 -6.35
C ALA A 585 3.21 -24.32 -6.17
N LEU A 586 2.22 -24.87 -6.87
CA LEU A 586 1.92 -26.29 -6.85
C LEU A 586 2.87 -27.09 -7.73
N ASN A 587 3.37 -26.47 -8.78
CA ASN A 587 4.38 -26.94 -9.71
C ASN A 587 4.93 -25.75 -10.51
N GLU A 588 5.82 -25.96 -11.47
CA GLU A 588 6.45 -24.90 -12.27
C GLU A 588 5.47 -24.03 -13.08
N ASN A 589 4.27 -24.54 -13.36
CA ASN A 589 3.31 -23.93 -14.29
C ASN A 589 1.96 -23.59 -13.64
N GLN A 590 1.85 -23.74 -12.31
CA GLN A 590 0.58 -23.57 -11.62
C GLN A 590 0.75 -22.98 -10.23
N ASN A 591 0.12 -21.84 -10.01
CA ASN A 591 0.19 -21.06 -8.78
C ASN A 591 -1.21 -20.76 -8.22
N ILE A 592 -1.29 -20.71 -6.90
CA ILE A 592 -2.44 -20.21 -6.14
C ILE A 592 -1.96 -19.04 -5.29
N ILE A 593 -2.74 -17.95 -5.23
CA ILE A 593 -2.53 -16.86 -4.29
C ILE A 593 -3.48 -17.04 -3.10
N MET A 594 -2.95 -17.00 -1.89
CA MET A 594 -3.73 -16.96 -0.65
C MET A 594 -3.63 -15.55 -0.05
N ASP A 595 -4.73 -14.84 -0.02
CA ASP A 595 -4.91 -13.43 0.21
C ASP A 595 -4.10 -12.54 -0.76
N CYS A 596 -4.63 -11.37 -1.03
CA CYS A 596 -4.09 -10.44 -2.01
C CYS A 596 -4.26 -9.00 -1.51
N GLY A 597 -3.49 -8.64 -0.49
CA GLY A 597 -3.47 -7.30 0.07
C GLY A 597 -2.77 -6.29 -0.83
N GLU A 598 -2.78 -5.01 -0.43
CA GLU A 598 -2.16 -3.91 -1.17
C GLU A 598 -0.68 -4.22 -1.48
N GLY A 599 -0.27 -4.04 -2.73
CA GLY A 599 1.10 -4.23 -3.17
C GLY A 599 1.49 -5.68 -3.53
N THR A 600 0.60 -6.66 -3.43
CA THR A 600 0.89 -8.08 -3.77
C THR A 600 1.42 -8.22 -5.19
N TYR A 601 0.82 -7.53 -6.17
CA TYR A 601 1.31 -7.50 -7.55
C TYR A 601 2.74 -6.96 -7.64
N GLY A 602 3.03 -5.84 -6.98
CA GLY A 602 4.36 -5.24 -6.94
C GLY A 602 5.40 -6.14 -6.27
N GLN A 603 5.01 -6.90 -5.23
CA GLN A 603 5.91 -7.86 -4.57
C GLN A 603 6.28 -9.03 -5.50
N ILE A 604 5.36 -9.51 -6.35
CA ILE A 604 5.67 -10.53 -7.37
C ILE A 604 6.71 -9.99 -8.37
N ILE A 605 6.49 -8.75 -8.87
CA ILE A 605 7.46 -8.12 -9.81
C ILE A 605 8.82 -7.94 -9.14
N ARG A 606 8.83 -7.49 -7.89
CA ARG A 606 10.06 -7.28 -7.11
C ARG A 606 10.84 -8.57 -6.89
N PHE A 607 10.15 -9.65 -6.53
CA PHE A 607 10.78 -10.93 -6.24
C PHE A 607 11.35 -11.59 -7.49
N PHE A 608 10.55 -11.72 -8.54
CA PHE A 608 10.92 -12.47 -9.75
C PHE A 608 11.61 -11.61 -10.82
N GLY A 609 11.55 -10.29 -10.72
CA GLY A 609 11.99 -9.38 -11.77
C GLY A 609 10.98 -9.30 -12.93
N PRO A 610 11.18 -8.34 -13.86
CA PRO A 610 10.20 -8.03 -14.91
C PRO A 610 9.98 -9.19 -15.90
N GLU A 611 10.99 -10.01 -16.19
CA GLU A 611 10.90 -11.11 -17.16
C GLU A 611 10.19 -12.35 -16.60
N LEU A 612 10.66 -12.85 -15.45
CA LEU A 612 10.11 -14.07 -14.84
C LEU A 612 8.72 -13.85 -14.24
N SER A 613 8.44 -12.66 -13.75
CA SER A 613 7.14 -12.32 -13.17
C SER A 613 5.98 -12.52 -14.15
N SER A 614 6.18 -12.26 -15.45
CA SER A 614 5.15 -12.48 -16.47
C SER A 614 4.74 -13.97 -16.55
N LYS A 615 5.72 -14.90 -16.46
CA LYS A 615 5.43 -16.34 -16.44
C LYS A 615 4.67 -16.72 -15.15
N VAL A 616 5.11 -16.22 -14.01
CA VAL A 616 4.47 -16.50 -12.71
C VAL A 616 3.04 -15.99 -12.68
N LEU A 617 2.80 -14.74 -13.13
CA LEU A 617 1.48 -14.11 -13.18
C LEU A 617 0.53 -14.86 -14.12
N ALA A 618 0.98 -15.24 -15.33
CA ALA A 618 0.17 -15.98 -16.27
C ALA A 618 -0.24 -17.36 -15.72
N ASN A 619 0.58 -17.94 -14.84
CA ASN A 619 0.35 -19.25 -14.23
C ASN A 619 -0.42 -19.20 -12.90
N ILE A 620 -0.97 -18.04 -12.50
CA ILE A 620 -1.92 -17.96 -11.39
C ILE A 620 -3.27 -18.48 -11.87
N ASP A 621 -3.65 -19.67 -11.41
CA ASP A 621 -4.90 -20.32 -11.80
C ASP A 621 -6.01 -20.15 -10.75
N ALA A 622 -5.65 -19.80 -9.49
CA ALA A 622 -6.62 -19.48 -8.44
C ALA A 622 -6.13 -18.39 -7.49
N ILE A 623 -7.09 -17.68 -6.91
CA ILE A 623 -6.89 -16.71 -5.84
C ILE A 623 -7.88 -17.02 -4.72
N TYR A 624 -7.40 -17.19 -3.49
CA TYR A 624 -8.21 -17.36 -2.31
C TYR A 624 -8.19 -16.07 -1.49
N VAL A 625 -9.35 -15.57 -1.10
CA VAL A 625 -9.54 -14.43 -0.20
C VAL A 625 -10.22 -14.93 1.07
N SER A 626 -9.53 -14.84 2.21
CA SER A 626 -10.02 -15.37 3.48
C SER A 626 -11.23 -14.58 4.01
N HIS A 627 -11.16 -13.27 3.95
CA HIS A 627 -12.21 -12.35 4.40
C HIS A 627 -12.07 -10.96 3.74
N LEU A 628 -12.97 -10.03 4.04
CA LEU A 628 -13.07 -8.78 3.33
C LEU A 628 -12.47 -7.56 4.07
N HIS A 629 -11.44 -7.73 4.90
CA HIS A 629 -10.63 -6.58 5.30
C HIS A 629 -9.69 -6.17 4.16
N ALA A 630 -9.41 -4.87 4.06
CA ALA A 630 -8.66 -4.30 2.94
C ALA A 630 -7.29 -4.93 2.73
N ASP A 631 -6.58 -5.26 3.80
CA ASP A 631 -5.24 -5.85 3.79
C ASP A 631 -5.18 -7.30 3.30
N HIS A 632 -6.34 -7.91 2.97
CA HIS A 632 -6.44 -9.26 2.42
C HIS A 632 -6.93 -9.32 0.97
N HIS A 633 -7.48 -8.23 0.40
CA HIS A 633 -8.05 -8.34 -0.96
C HIS A 633 -7.95 -7.09 -1.83
N ILE A 634 -7.50 -5.94 -1.31
CA ILE A 634 -7.54 -4.69 -2.10
C ILE A 634 -6.55 -4.74 -3.30
N GLY A 635 -5.49 -5.54 -3.22
CA GLY A 635 -4.55 -5.76 -4.32
C GLY A 635 -5.08 -6.65 -5.45
N LEU A 636 -6.27 -7.23 -5.29
CA LEU A 636 -6.86 -8.16 -6.28
C LEU A 636 -6.99 -7.53 -7.66
N ILE A 637 -7.42 -6.26 -7.74
CA ILE A 637 -7.57 -5.56 -9.03
C ILE A 637 -6.23 -5.46 -9.76
N GLY A 638 -5.19 -4.99 -9.06
CA GLY A 638 -3.84 -4.87 -9.62
C GLY A 638 -3.28 -6.22 -10.09
N LEU A 639 -3.53 -7.29 -9.32
CA LEU A 639 -3.10 -8.63 -9.67
C LEU A 639 -3.82 -9.18 -10.91
N LEU A 640 -5.15 -9.03 -11.01
CA LEU A 640 -5.93 -9.46 -12.18
C LEU A 640 -5.47 -8.73 -13.45
N GLN A 641 -5.26 -7.42 -13.36
CA GLN A 641 -4.73 -6.64 -14.49
C GLN A 641 -3.29 -7.01 -14.85
N GLY A 642 -2.45 -7.28 -13.84
CA GLY A 642 -1.08 -7.76 -14.04
C GLY A 642 -1.07 -9.10 -14.78
N ARG A 643 -1.92 -10.03 -14.36
CA ARG A 643 -2.10 -11.33 -15.02
C ARG A 643 -2.60 -11.18 -16.47
N LYS A 644 -3.61 -10.35 -16.69
CA LYS A 644 -4.13 -10.06 -18.05
C LYS A 644 -3.03 -9.54 -18.98
N ARG A 645 -2.20 -8.59 -18.50
CA ARG A 645 -1.04 -8.09 -19.28
C ARG A 645 -0.03 -9.20 -19.56
N ALA A 646 0.30 -10.02 -18.56
CA ALA A 646 1.24 -11.13 -18.69
C ALA A 646 0.79 -12.17 -19.74
N ILE A 647 -0.49 -12.57 -19.70
CA ILE A 647 -1.10 -13.49 -20.67
C ILE A 647 -0.98 -12.94 -22.10
N ARG A 648 -1.30 -11.65 -22.29
CA ARG A 648 -1.18 -10.99 -23.60
C ARG A 648 0.27 -10.93 -24.07
N GLN A 649 1.20 -10.54 -23.19
CA GLN A 649 2.62 -10.44 -23.51
C GLN A 649 3.21 -11.79 -23.93
N LEU A 650 2.83 -12.86 -23.22
CA LEU A 650 3.30 -14.22 -23.51
C LEU A 650 2.49 -14.92 -24.61
N LYS A 651 1.42 -14.29 -25.11
CA LYS A 651 0.46 -14.91 -26.05
C LYS A 651 -0.06 -16.26 -25.52
N ALA A 652 -0.21 -16.39 -24.18
CA ALA A 652 -0.62 -17.61 -23.53
C ALA A 652 -2.14 -17.82 -23.62
N LYS A 653 -2.57 -19.06 -23.84
CA LYS A 653 -4.00 -19.42 -23.81
C LYS A 653 -4.37 -19.82 -22.38
N LYS A 654 -4.80 -18.87 -21.54
CA LYS A 654 -5.25 -19.09 -20.17
C LYS A 654 -6.64 -18.51 -19.97
N GLY A 655 -7.52 -19.27 -19.33
CA GLY A 655 -8.85 -18.84 -18.93
C GLY A 655 -8.85 -17.93 -17.70
N PRO A 656 -10.05 -17.53 -17.21
CA PRO A 656 -10.19 -16.78 -15.97
C PRO A 656 -9.64 -17.55 -14.76
N VAL A 657 -9.17 -16.82 -13.74
CA VAL A 657 -8.78 -17.43 -12.47
C VAL A 657 -10.01 -17.92 -11.70
N VAL A 658 -9.86 -18.96 -10.90
CA VAL A 658 -10.86 -19.33 -9.90
C VAL A 658 -10.67 -18.42 -8.69
N LEU A 659 -11.65 -17.59 -8.41
CA LEU A 659 -11.65 -16.71 -7.23
C LEU A 659 -12.45 -17.35 -6.10
N PHE A 660 -11.76 -17.91 -5.11
CA PHE A 660 -12.36 -18.35 -3.87
C PHE A 660 -12.47 -17.15 -2.93
N ALA A 661 -13.68 -16.73 -2.59
CA ALA A 661 -13.86 -15.56 -1.73
C ALA A 661 -15.24 -15.60 -1.05
N PRO A 662 -15.44 -14.82 0.03
CA PRO A 662 -16.79 -14.52 0.50
C PRO A 662 -17.62 -13.89 -0.62
N LYS A 663 -18.84 -14.42 -0.85
CA LYS A 663 -19.70 -13.96 -1.98
C LYS A 663 -19.96 -12.44 -1.98
N GLN A 664 -19.85 -11.80 -0.82
CA GLN A 664 -20.04 -10.37 -0.63
C GLN A 664 -19.01 -9.49 -1.37
N ILE A 665 -17.88 -10.06 -1.77
CA ILE A 665 -16.86 -9.36 -2.56
C ILE A 665 -17.41 -8.87 -3.91
N MET A 666 -18.42 -9.58 -4.45
CA MET A 666 -19.01 -9.25 -5.74
C MET A 666 -19.66 -7.87 -5.78
N ALA A 667 -20.13 -7.35 -4.66
CA ALA A 667 -20.69 -6.00 -4.61
C ALA A 667 -19.63 -4.94 -4.95
N TRP A 668 -18.41 -5.13 -4.46
CA TRP A 668 -17.26 -4.29 -4.77
C TRP A 668 -16.77 -4.51 -6.20
N LEU A 669 -16.54 -5.76 -6.60
CA LEU A 669 -15.97 -6.09 -7.91
C LEU A 669 -16.91 -5.72 -9.07
N ASN A 670 -18.23 -5.96 -8.94
CA ASN A 670 -19.21 -5.55 -9.95
C ASN A 670 -19.30 -4.03 -10.07
N PHE A 671 -19.23 -3.30 -8.95
CA PHE A 671 -19.21 -1.85 -8.99
C PHE A 671 -17.96 -1.35 -9.70
N TYR A 672 -16.79 -1.91 -9.39
CA TYR A 672 -15.54 -1.55 -10.04
C TYR A 672 -15.59 -1.84 -11.55
N ASP A 673 -16.01 -3.05 -11.93
CA ASP A 673 -16.15 -3.46 -13.34
C ASP A 673 -17.05 -2.50 -14.14
N LYS A 674 -18.18 -2.12 -13.57
CA LYS A 674 -19.14 -1.25 -14.23
C LYS A 674 -18.63 0.19 -14.36
N CYS A 675 -18.00 0.72 -13.33
CA CYS A 675 -17.71 2.15 -13.22
C CYS A 675 -16.27 2.54 -13.55
N PHE A 676 -15.31 1.63 -13.40
CA PHE A 676 -13.88 1.93 -13.59
C PHE A 676 -13.31 1.15 -14.77
N GLU A 677 -12.87 -0.06 -14.57
CA GLU A 677 -12.18 -0.89 -15.57
C GLU A 677 -12.84 -2.26 -15.69
N ASN A 678 -12.84 -2.84 -16.88
CA ASN A 678 -13.44 -4.16 -17.12
C ASN A 678 -12.55 -5.27 -16.55
N ILE A 679 -12.99 -5.91 -15.46
CA ILE A 679 -12.31 -6.99 -14.76
C ILE A 679 -13.13 -8.28 -14.69
N ARG A 680 -14.44 -8.21 -14.97
CA ARG A 680 -15.35 -9.34 -14.80
C ARG A 680 -14.97 -10.60 -15.58
N PRO A 681 -14.44 -10.51 -16.82
CA PRO A 681 -13.99 -11.67 -17.57
C PRO A 681 -12.74 -12.36 -17.01
N GLU A 682 -12.01 -11.73 -16.10
CA GLU A 682 -10.72 -12.22 -15.61
C GLU A 682 -10.84 -13.26 -14.49
N PHE A 683 -12.03 -13.46 -13.91
CA PHE A 683 -12.24 -14.38 -12.80
C PHE A 683 -13.61 -15.07 -12.79
N GLU A 684 -13.65 -16.27 -12.20
CA GLU A 684 -14.86 -17.03 -11.86
C GLU A 684 -14.96 -17.17 -10.35
N LEU A 685 -16.06 -16.70 -9.74
CA LEU A 685 -16.24 -16.77 -8.29
C LEU A 685 -16.72 -18.16 -7.87
N VAL A 686 -16.05 -18.73 -6.86
CA VAL A 686 -16.53 -19.83 -6.04
C VAL A 686 -16.63 -19.32 -4.61
N ALA A 687 -17.82 -19.30 -4.05
CA ALA A 687 -17.99 -18.77 -2.69
C ALA A 687 -17.34 -19.67 -1.65
N ASN A 688 -16.60 -19.10 -0.69
CA ASN A 688 -15.95 -19.87 0.37
C ASN A 688 -16.95 -20.75 1.15
N GLY A 689 -18.15 -20.25 1.41
CA GLY A 689 -19.21 -20.99 2.10
C GLY A 689 -19.71 -22.24 1.34
N ASP A 690 -19.50 -22.30 0.01
CA ASP A 690 -19.91 -23.46 -0.79
C ASP A 690 -18.92 -24.65 -0.63
N LEU A 691 -17.75 -24.38 -0.07
CA LEU A 691 -16.70 -25.37 0.22
C LEU A 691 -16.61 -25.72 1.71
N GLU A 692 -17.58 -25.26 2.52
CA GLU A 692 -17.56 -25.50 3.95
C GLU A 692 -17.68 -26.99 4.27
N ILE A 693 -16.79 -27.48 5.14
CA ILE A 693 -16.68 -28.91 5.47
C ILE A 693 -17.95 -29.45 6.14
N VAL A 694 -18.67 -28.62 6.89
CA VAL A 694 -19.86 -29.01 7.66
C VAL A 694 -21.11 -29.04 6.77
N ASN A 695 -21.26 -28.10 5.85
CA ASN A 695 -22.40 -27.98 4.96
C ASN A 695 -21.97 -27.67 3.51
N PRO A 696 -21.35 -28.62 2.81
CA PRO A 696 -20.90 -28.37 1.45
C PRO A 696 -22.09 -28.21 0.51
N VAL A 697 -22.26 -27.01 -0.03
CA VAL A 697 -23.32 -26.68 -1.00
C VAL A 697 -22.88 -27.05 -2.41
N LEU A 698 -21.59 -27.04 -2.67
CA LEU A 698 -21.05 -27.34 -3.99
C LEU A 698 -21.27 -28.82 -4.32
N ILE A 699 -22.08 -29.09 -5.35
CA ILE A 699 -22.33 -30.46 -5.81
C ILE A 699 -20.99 -31.05 -6.25
N ASN A 700 -20.71 -32.29 -5.81
CA ASN A 700 -19.45 -33.03 -6.05
C ASN A 700 -18.91 -32.92 -7.49
N LYS A 701 -19.80 -32.87 -8.50
CA LYS A 701 -19.42 -32.74 -9.90
C LYS A 701 -18.69 -31.44 -10.24
N ASN A 702 -19.15 -30.30 -9.71
CA ASN A 702 -18.51 -28.99 -9.93
C ASN A 702 -17.22 -28.89 -9.12
N LYS A 703 -17.18 -29.39 -7.89
CA LYS A 703 -15.98 -29.45 -7.08
C LYS A 703 -14.88 -30.25 -7.78
N ASN A 704 -15.20 -31.43 -8.32
CA ASN A 704 -14.24 -32.27 -9.04
C ASN A 704 -13.66 -31.59 -10.29
N SER A 705 -14.45 -30.80 -11.02
CA SER A 705 -13.97 -29.99 -12.15
C SER A 705 -12.93 -28.95 -11.69
N ILE A 706 -13.22 -28.25 -10.60
CA ILE A 706 -12.30 -27.25 -10.01
C ILE A 706 -11.02 -27.94 -9.54
N LEU A 707 -11.11 -29.04 -8.81
CA LEU A 707 -9.96 -29.79 -8.32
C LEU A 707 -9.08 -30.29 -9.47
N SER A 708 -9.69 -30.77 -10.55
CA SER A 708 -8.97 -31.18 -11.76
C SER A 708 -8.26 -30.00 -12.43
N LYS A 709 -8.96 -28.86 -12.59
CA LYS A 709 -8.39 -27.61 -13.15
C LYS A 709 -7.20 -27.12 -12.33
N LEU A 710 -7.28 -27.21 -11.00
CA LEU A 710 -6.25 -26.73 -10.07
C LEU A 710 -5.21 -27.77 -9.67
N ASN A 711 -5.29 -28.99 -10.21
CA ASN A 711 -4.40 -30.09 -9.86
C ASN A 711 -4.31 -30.33 -8.33
N LEU A 712 -5.45 -30.22 -7.65
CA LEU A 712 -5.59 -30.49 -6.22
C LEU A 712 -6.29 -31.83 -6.00
N GLN A 713 -6.00 -32.48 -4.85
CA GLN A 713 -6.74 -33.62 -4.37
C GLN A 713 -8.02 -33.19 -3.65
N ASP A 714 -7.93 -32.13 -2.83
CA ASP A 714 -9.08 -31.58 -2.11
C ASP A 714 -8.89 -30.10 -1.76
N ILE A 715 -10.01 -29.39 -1.54
CA ILE A 715 -10.08 -28.04 -0.99
C ILE A 715 -11.33 -27.91 -0.13
N ASN A 716 -11.18 -27.45 1.10
CA ASN A 716 -12.27 -27.21 2.02
C ASN A 716 -12.04 -25.92 2.82
N THR A 717 -13.13 -25.33 3.29
CA THR A 717 -13.12 -24.16 4.13
C THR A 717 -13.86 -24.37 5.44
N CYS A 718 -13.65 -23.50 6.41
CA CYS A 718 -14.46 -23.39 7.62
C CYS A 718 -14.60 -21.95 8.05
N PHE A 719 -15.68 -21.63 8.72
CA PHE A 719 -15.78 -20.35 9.42
C PHE A 719 -14.79 -20.24 10.55
N VAL A 720 -14.13 -19.09 10.64
CA VAL A 720 -13.22 -18.73 11.74
C VAL A 720 -13.74 -17.56 12.54
N LYS A 721 -13.16 -17.32 13.73
CA LYS A 721 -13.64 -16.31 14.69
C LYS A 721 -12.94 -14.97 14.46
N HIS A 722 -13.45 -14.18 13.53
CA HIS A 722 -12.94 -12.84 13.22
C HIS A 722 -14.12 -11.92 12.83
N CYS A 723 -14.09 -11.34 11.64
CA CYS A 723 -15.25 -10.62 11.11
C CYS A 723 -16.28 -11.58 10.49
N PRO A 724 -17.51 -11.13 10.23
CA PRO A 724 -18.50 -11.92 9.50
C PRO A 724 -17.97 -12.41 8.16
N ASN A 725 -18.25 -13.66 7.81
CA ASN A 725 -17.77 -14.32 6.59
C ASN A 725 -16.24 -14.43 6.49
N ALA A 726 -15.56 -14.59 7.62
CA ALA A 726 -14.14 -14.95 7.65
C ALA A 726 -13.98 -16.48 7.60
N PHE A 727 -13.09 -16.96 6.74
CA PHE A 727 -12.88 -18.38 6.48
C PHE A 727 -11.39 -18.74 6.57
N GLY A 728 -11.12 -19.90 7.17
CA GLY A 728 -9.89 -20.62 6.96
C GLY A 728 -10.04 -21.62 5.81
N VAL A 729 -8.94 -22.04 5.21
CA VAL A 729 -8.91 -22.99 4.08
C VAL A 729 -7.89 -24.08 4.31
N SER A 730 -8.21 -25.30 3.88
CA SER A 730 -7.28 -26.41 3.78
C SER A 730 -7.23 -26.91 2.35
N LEU A 731 -6.02 -27.00 1.81
CA LEU A 731 -5.71 -27.47 0.45
C LEU A 731 -4.92 -28.78 0.57
N THR A 732 -5.29 -29.82 -0.18
CA THR A 732 -4.49 -31.04 -0.32
C THR A 732 -3.97 -31.14 -1.74
N CYS A 733 -2.67 -31.11 -1.90
CA CYS A 733 -1.99 -31.23 -3.19
C CYS A 733 -2.11 -32.67 -3.72
N LYS A 734 -1.86 -32.90 -5.01
CA LYS A 734 -1.89 -34.24 -5.61
C LYS A 734 -0.90 -35.24 -5.01
N ASN A 735 0.22 -34.74 -4.49
CA ASN A 735 1.22 -35.56 -3.77
C ASN A 735 0.84 -35.82 -2.30
N GLY A 736 -0.38 -35.46 -1.88
CA GLY A 736 -0.90 -35.72 -0.53
C GLY A 736 -0.51 -34.68 0.52
N ILE A 737 0.33 -33.69 0.21
CA ILE A 737 0.72 -32.61 1.14
C ILE A 737 -0.49 -31.73 1.44
N LYS A 738 -0.83 -31.64 2.72
CA LYS A 738 -1.96 -30.84 3.23
C LYS A 738 -1.47 -29.53 3.83
N ILE A 739 -1.96 -28.41 3.29
CA ILE A 739 -1.64 -27.03 3.73
C ILE A 739 -2.90 -26.38 4.25
N THR A 740 -2.86 -25.88 5.47
CA THR A 740 -3.97 -25.13 6.07
C THR A 740 -3.55 -23.67 6.32
N TYR A 741 -4.41 -22.74 5.93
CA TYR A 741 -4.25 -21.30 6.16
C TYR A 741 -5.40 -20.75 7.00
N SER A 742 -5.07 -20.04 8.07
CA SER A 742 -6.06 -19.56 9.03
C SER A 742 -6.89 -18.39 8.52
N GLY A 743 -6.35 -17.54 7.60
CA GLY A 743 -6.80 -16.16 7.53
C GLY A 743 -6.61 -15.47 8.89
N ASP A 744 -7.38 -14.41 9.17
CA ASP A 744 -7.39 -13.79 10.50
C ASP A 744 -8.41 -14.47 11.41
N THR A 745 -8.01 -14.76 12.65
CA THR A 745 -8.88 -15.46 13.59
C THR A 745 -8.39 -15.43 15.04
N MET A 746 -9.31 -15.37 15.97
CA MET A 746 -9.06 -15.91 17.31
C MET A 746 -8.86 -17.43 17.25
N PRO A 747 -8.31 -18.08 18.29
CA PRO A 747 -8.25 -19.54 18.34
C PRO A 747 -9.59 -20.19 17.98
N SER A 748 -9.60 -21.03 16.94
CA SER A 748 -10.82 -21.58 16.35
C SER A 748 -10.76 -23.10 16.29
N GLU A 749 -11.73 -23.74 16.95
CA GLU A 749 -11.87 -25.19 16.92
C GLU A 749 -12.25 -25.73 15.54
N ASN A 750 -13.05 -24.96 14.77
CA ASN A 750 -13.37 -25.32 13.39
C ASN A 750 -12.11 -25.43 12.52
N LEU A 751 -11.15 -24.51 12.75
CA LEU A 751 -9.88 -24.54 12.03
C LEU A 751 -9.03 -25.75 12.44
N VAL A 752 -9.03 -26.11 13.74
CA VAL A 752 -8.35 -27.33 14.24
C VAL A 752 -8.90 -28.57 13.56
N GLN A 753 -10.23 -28.69 13.46
CA GLN A 753 -10.89 -29.83 12.79
C GLN A 753 -10.59 -29.85 11.29
N LEU A 754 -10.70 -28.70 10.60
CA LEU A 754 -10.42 -28.57 9.16
C LEU A 754 -8.98 -29.00 8.85
N GLY A 755 -8.03 -28.48 9.63
CA GLY A 755 -6.59 -28.68 9.41
C GLY A 755 -6.00 -29.91 10.08
N HIS A 756 -6.80 -30.80 10.68
CA HIS A 756 -6.28 -31.95 11.41
C HIS A 756 -5.24 -32.74 10.57
N ASN A 757 -4.08 -33.03 11.17
CA ASN A 757 -2.93 -33.66 10.53
C ASN A 757 -2.37 -32.91 9.30
N SER A 758 -2.43 -31.60 9.29
CA SER A 758 -1.79 -30.81 8.22
C SER A 758 -0.27 -30.96 8.24
N ASP A 759 0.34 -31.04 7.06
CA ASP A 759 1.79 -31.00 6.92
C ASP A 759 2.32 -29.58 7.22
N ILE A 760 1.54 -28.58 6.84
CA ILE A 760 1.87 -27.17 7.07
C ILE A 760 0.62 -26.42 7.55
N LEU A 761 0.73 -25.75 8.69
CA LEU A 761 -0.23 -24.74 9.13
C LEU A 761 0.42 -23.37 8.96
N ILE A 762 -0.21 -22.49 8.19
CA ILE A 762 0.11 -21.07 8.12
C ILE A 762 -0.94 -20.33 8.95
N HIS A 763 -0.53 -19.70 10.06
CA HIS A 763 -1.46 -19.10 11.02
C HIS A 763 -1.08 -17.66 11.32
N GLU A 764 -2.10 -16.80 11.47
CA GLU A 764 -1.91 -15.42 11.94
C GLU A 764 -1.36 -15.41 13.37
N ALA A 765 -0.50 -14.45 13.65
CA ALA A 765 0.07 -14.19 14.97
C ALA A 765 0.20 -12.67 15.17
N THR A 766 -0.93 -11.99 15.02
CA THR A 766 -1.01 -10.53 14.95
C THR A 766 -0.54 -9.85 16.22
N MET A 767 -0.78 -10.49 17.38
CA MET A 767 -0.49 -9.90 18.69
C MET A 767 0.59 -10.69 19.45
N GLU A 768 1.36 -9.98 20.26
CA GLU A 768 2.20 -10.60 21.28
C GLU A 768 1.36 -11.06 22.49
N ASP A 769 1.89 -12.01 23.26
CA ASP A 769 1.17 -12.63 24.37
C ASP A 769 0.76 -11.64 25.47
N GLU A 770 1.54 -10.58 25.71
CA GLU A 770 1.17 -9.51 26.63
C GLU A 770 -0.04 -8.68 26.17
N LEU A 771 -0.48 -8.86 24.93
CA LEU A 771 -1.65 -8.21 24.33
C LEU A 771 -2.84 -9.16 24.16
N ALA A 772 -2.90 -10.25 24.93
CA ALA A 772 -3.97 -11.25 24.82
C ALA A 772 -5.37 -10.64 24.99
N GLU A 773 -5.55 -9.66 25.89
CA GLU A 773 -6.83 -8.94 26.06
C GLU A 773 -7.18 -8.11 24.80
N GLU A 774 -6.19 -7.45 24.19
CA GLU A 774 -6.37 -6.68 22.96
C GLU A 774 -6.63 -7.62 21.78
N ALA A 775 -5.99 -8.78 21.75
CA ALA A 775 -6.22 -9.82 20.75
C ALA A 775 -7.68 -10.30 20.74
N VAL A 776 -8.25 -10.53 21.93
CA VAL A 776 -9.68 -10.88 22.06
C VAL A 776 -10.59 -9.77 21.54
N ILE A 777 -10.33 -8.50 21.90
CA ILE A 777 -11.15 -7.36 21.46
C ILE A 777 -11.11 -7.19 19.94
N LYS A 778 -9.95 -7.43 19.32
CA LYS A 778 -9.76 -7.30 17.87
C LYS A 778 -9.99 -8.60 17.10
N MET A 779 -10.36 -9.66 17.80
CA MET A 779 -10.61 -11.00 17.24
C MET A 779 -9.41 -11.55 16.45
N HIS A 780 -8.21 -11.46 17.04
CA HIS A 780 -6.96 -12.02 16.53
C HIS A 780 -6.35 -13.02 17.51
N SER A 781 -5.30 -13.70 17.07
CA SER A 781 -4.51 -14.61 17.89
C SER A 781 -3.20 -13.96 18.35
N THR A 782 -2.72 -14.40 19.54
CA THR A 782 -1.34 -14.17 19.95
C THR A 782 -0.41 -15.25 19.38
N THR A 783 0.91 -15.03 19.46
CA THR A 783 1.90 -16.02 19.00
C THR A 783 1.71 -17.37 19.69
N SER A 784 1.57 -17.41 21.01
CA SER A 784 1.34 -18.64 21.75
C SER A 784 0.02 -19.30 21.42
N GLN A 785 -1.05 -18.54 21.22
CA GLN A 785 -2.35 -19.05 20.83
C GLN A 785 -2.31 -19.70 19.44
N ALA A 786 -1.60 -19.10 18.49
CA ALA A 786 -1.43 -19.65 17.14
C ALA A 786 -0.66 -20.99 17.18
N ILE A 787 0.40 -21.07 17.98
CA ILE A 787 1.17 -22.29 18.21
C ILE A 787 0.30 -23.38 18.87
N GLU A 788 -0.50 -23.01 19.86
CA GLU A 788 -1.42 -23.94 20.53
C GLU A 788 -2.47 -24.52 19.56
N VAL A 789 -3.02 -23.69 18.67
CA VAL A 789 -3.93 -24.16 17.59
C VAL A 789 -3.23 -25.19 16.71
N GLY A 790 -1.98 -24.94 16.29
CA GLY A 790 -1.21 -25.87 15.50
C GLY A 790 -0.92 -27.19 16.22
N ASN A 791 -0.62 -27.13 17.50
CA ASN A 791 -0.40 -28.33 18.33
C ASN A 791 -1.68 -29.16 18.46
N LYS A 792 -2.84 -28.53 18.71
CA LYS A 792 -4.15 -29.20 18.75
C LYS A 792 -4.54 -29.78 17.41
N MET A 793 -4.16 -29.14 16.33
CA MET A 793 -4.37 -29.60 14.95
C MET A 793 -3.49 -30.81 14.59
N LEU A 794 -2.45 -31.10 15.37
CA LEU A 794 -1.38 -32.06 15.06
C LEU A 794 -0.66 -31.67 13.75
N ALA A 795 -0.47 -30.35 13.52
CA ALA A 795 0.26 -29.87 12.38
C ALA A 795 1.76 -30.22 12.50
N LYS A 796 2.34 -30.78 11.43
CA LYS A 796 3.76 -31.15 11.43
C LYS A 796 4.66 -29.91 11.50
N ASN A 797 4.28 -28.85 10.80
CA ASN A 797 4.98 -27.56 10.78
C ASN A 797 3.98 -26.41 10.94
N ILE A 798 4.35 -25.39 11.69
CA ILE A 798 3.55 -24.20 11.98
C ILE A 798 4.34 -22.98 11.49
N ILE A 799 3.79 -22.18 10.62
CA ILE A 799 4.40 -20.94 10.16
C ILE A 799 3.54 -19.76 10.62
N LEU A 800 4.11 -18.89 11.42
CA LEU A 800 3.46 -17.69 11.92
C LEU A 800 3.60 -16.55 10.92
N THR A 801 2.51 -15.85 10.65
CA THR A 801 2.45 -14.72 9.72
C THR A 801 1.53 -13.61 10.26
N HIS A 802 1.23 -12.58 9.47
CA HIS A 802 0.30 -11.50 9.77
C HIS A 802 0.67 -10.69 11.01
N PHE A 803 1.95 -10.30 11.13
CA PHE A 803 2.45 -9.60 12.30
C PHE A 803 2.05 -8.13 12.35
N SER A 804 1.66 -7.67 13.54
CA SER A 804 1.41 -6.24 13.76
C SER A 804 2.65 -5.40 13.49
N GLN A 805 2.45 -4.19 12.97
CA GLN A 805 3.52 -3.22 12.75
C GLN A 805 4.35 -2.88 14.01
N ARG A 806 3.83 -3.19 15.19
CA ARG A 806 4.52 -2.99 16.47
C ARG A 806 5.79 -3.82 16.59
N TYR A 807 5.87 -4.96 15.89
CA TYR A 807 7.01 -5.90 15.83
C TYR A 807 7.35 -6.25 14.38
N ALA A 808 7.66 -5.21 13.64
CA ALA A 808 7.84 -5.29 12.19
C ALA A 808 9.01 -6.18 11.73
N LYS A 809 9.98 -6.51 12.60
CA LYS A 809 11.14 -7.34 12.23
C LYS A 809 11.02 -8.76 12.80
N LEU A 810 10.96 -8.90 14.13
CA LEU A 810 10.81 -10.19 14.81
C LEU A 810 9.74 -10.08 15.90
N PRO A 811 8.90 -11.12 16.12
CA PRO A 811 8.12 -11.26 17.33
C PRO A 811 9.03 -11.61 18.50
N ARG A 812 8.54 -11.51 19.72
CA ARG A 812 9.25 -12.00 20.89
C ARG A 812 9.16 -13.52 20.96
N PHE A 813 10.31 -14.16 21.13
CA PHE A 813 10.38 -15.60 21.35
C PHE A 813 9.99 -15.94 22.80
N ASN A 814 9.29 -17.05 22.95
CA ASN A 814 8.91 -17.62 24.25
C ASN A 814 9.11 -19.15 24.23
N ASP A 815 8.80 -19.81 25.35
CA ASP A 815 9.01 -21.25 25.52
C ASP A 815 8.14 -22.13 24.58
N ASN A 816 7.13 -21.56 23.91
CA ASN A 816 6.26 -22.28 22.99
C ASN A 816 6.87 -22.44 21.57
N PHE A 817 7.97 -21.72 21.27
CA PHE A 817 8.67 -21.86 19.99
C PHE A 817 9.47 -23.16 19.94
N SER A 818 8.82 -24.23 19.53
CA SER A 818 9.42 -25.55 19.35
C SER A 818 10.12 -25.66 17.96
N SER A 819 10.78 -26.79 17.73
CA SER A 819 11.53 -27.04 16.49
C SER A 819 10.71 -27.12 15.21
N ASN A 820 9.38 -27.12 15.30
CA ASN A 820 8.46 -27.13 14.16
C ASN A 820 7.74 -25.79 13.95
N VAL A 821 8.11 -24.74 14.69
CA VAL A 821 7.49 -23.40 14.56
C VAL A 821 8.41 -22.49 13.77
N GLY A 822 7.92 -21.94 12.66
CA GLY A 822 8.59 -20.98 11.79
C GLY A 822 7.97 -19.59 11.88
N ILE A 823 8.77 -18.56 11.57
CA ILE A 823 8.34 -17.18 11.42
C ILE A 823 8.47 -16.80 9.95
N ALA A 824 7.39 -16.29 9.36
CA ALA A 824 7.41 -15.80 8.00
C ALA A 824 8.02 -14.39 7.90
N PHE A 825 8.76 -14.16 6.82
CA PHE A 825 9.26 -12.86 6.40
C PHE A 825 8.76 -12.57 4.97
N ASP A 826 8.61 -11.29 4.64
CA ASP A 826 8.38 -10.91 3.26
C ASP A 826 9.52 -11.43 2.37
N ASN A 827 9.18 -11.93 1.19
CA ASN A 827 10.10 -12.53 0.22
C ASN A 827 10.84 -13.78 0.71
N MET A 828 10.31 -14.44 1.73
CA MET A 828 10.75 -15.76 2.18
C MET A 828 10.10 -16.84 1.30
N GLN A 829 10.91 -17.72 0.72
CA GLN A 829 10.46 -18.87 -0.07
C GLN A 829 10.85 -20.16 0.62
N VAL A 830 9.93 -21.07 0.80
CA VAL A 830 10.18 -22.37 1.45
C VAL A 830 9.47 -23.52 0.73
N SER A 831 10.11 -24.70 0.73
CA SER A 831 9.52 -25.99 0.45
C SER A 831 9.28 -26.77 1.75
N LEU A 832 8.70 -27.94 1.68
CA LEU A 832 8.49 -28.79 2.88
C LEU A 832 9.82 -29.15 3.57
N SER A 833 10.85 -29.40 2.79
CA SER A 833 12.20 -29.76 3.28
C SER A 833 12.95 -28.57 3.94
N ASP A 834 12.57 -27.34 3.64
CA ASP A 834 13.18 -26.15 4.26
C ASP A 834 12.61 -25.84 5.66
N LEU A 835 11.39 -26.29 5.97
CA LEU A 835 10.68 -25.91 7.20
C LEU A 835 11.42 -26.31 8.49
N PRO A 836 12.05 -27.49 8.60
CA PRO A 836 12.83 -27.85 9.78
C PRO A 836 14.13 -27.03 9.95
N LEU A 837 14.52 -26.25 8.94
CA LEU A 837 15.70 -25.38 9.00
C LEU A 837 15.39 -24.01 9.59
N ILE A 838 14.13 -23.56 9.55
CA ILE A 838 13.76 -22.19 9.99
C ILE A 838 14.13 -21.94 11.46
N PRO A 839 13.88 -22.84 12.42
CA PRO A 839 14.25 -22.61 13.81
C PRO A 839 15.78 -22.51 14.03
N GLU A 840 16.59 -23.13 13.17
CA GLU A 840 18.06 -23.01 13.21
C GLU A 840 18.53 -21.58 12.95
N LEU A 841 17.71 -20.78 12.23
CA LEU A 841 18.02 -19.38 11.89
C LEU A 841 17.85 -18.44 13.10
N TYR A 842 17.12 -18.83 14.14
CA TYR A 842 16.72 -17.92 15.22
C TYR A 842 17.88 -17.28 15.98
N PRO A 843 18.96 -17.99 16.35
CA PRO A 843 20.09 -17.36 17.01
C PRO A 843 20.73 -16.23 16.18
N SER A 844 20.89 -16.48 14.87
CA SER A 844 21.43 -15.46 13.95
C SER A 844 20.45 -14.29 13.73
N LEU A 845 19.14 -14.57 13.64
CA LEU A 845 18.10 -13.54 13.50
C LEU A 845 18.02 -12.64 14.73
N MET A 846 18.14 -13.19 15.94
CA MET A 846 18.13 -12.41 17.19
C MET A 846 19.32 -11.44 17.25
N LEU A 847 20.50 -11.87 16.85
CA LEU A 847 21.68 -10.99 16.77
C LEU A 847 21.53 -9.94 15.66
N MET A 848 21.07 -10.34 14.47
CA MET A 848 20.85 -9.44 13.33
C MET A 848 19.88 -8.31 13.64
N PHE A 849 18.87 -8.56 14.49
CA PHE A 849 17.84 -7.62 14.87
C PHE A 849 17.89 -7.23 16.36
N ALA A 850 19.08 -7.31 16.99
CA ALA A 850 19.24 -7.07 18.44
C ALA A 850 18.71 -5.71 18.91
N GLU A 851 18.98 -4.64 18.17
CA GLU A 851 18.44 -3.30 18.51
C GLU A 851 16.90 -3.27 18.51
N HIS A 852 16.29 -3.93 17.51
CA HIS A 852 14.82 -4.02 17.44
C HIS A 852 14.25 -4.84 18.61
N TYR A 853 14.92 -5.91 18.96
CA TYR A 853 14.54 -6.78 20.08
C TYR A 853 14.61 -6.01 21.43
N GLU A 854 15.66 -5.22 21.61
CA GLU A 854 15.79 -4.34 22.78
C GLU A 854 14.69 -3.26 22.82
N GLU A 855 14.33 -2.69 21.67
CA GLU A 855 13.19 -1.76 21.59
C GLU A 855 11.86 -2.42 21.98
N LEU A 856 11.62 -3.67 21.58
CA LEU A 856 10.41 -4.40 21.95
C LEU A 856 10.36 -4.66 23.45
N GLU A 857 11.47 -5.10 24.06
CA GLU A 857 11.61 -5.26 25.49
C GLU A 857 11.27 -3.95 26.24
N ASN A 858 11.87 -2.85 25.80
CA ASN A 858 11.62 -1.54 26.38
C ASN A 858 10.15 -1.11 26.23
N LYS A 859 9.50 -1.42 25.13
CA LYS A 859 8.07 -1.13 24.91
C LYS A 859 7.18 -2.00 25.81
N ALA A 860 7.52 -3.28 25.98
CA ALA A 860 6.79 -4.19 26.88
C ALA A 860 6.85 -3.72 28.34
N VAL A 861 8.05 -3.37 28.83
CA VAL A 861 8.24 -2.80 30.18
C VAL A 861 7.42 -1.51 30.36
N LYS A 862 7.45 -0.60 29.38
CA LYS A 862 6.66 0.64 29.43
C LYS A 862 5.16 0.37 29.54
N ARG A 863 4.67 -0.62 28.80
CA ARG A 863 3.25 -1.01 28.79
C ARG A 863 2.85 -1.61 30.14
N GLN A 864 3.66 -2.51 30.68
CA GLN A 864 3.42 -3.12 31.99
C GLN A 864 3.30 -2.05 33.08
N LEU A 865 4.25 -1.12 33.13
CA LEU A 865 4.22 0.01 34.07
C LEU A 865 2.97 0.89 33.91
N ARG A 866 2.49 1.06 32.70
CA ARG A 866 1.24 1.79 32.46
C ARG A 866 0.02 1.05 33.00
N LEU A 867 -0.08 -0.26 32.75
CA LEU A 867 -1.17 -1.10 33.23
C LEU A 867 -1.18 -1.16 34.78
N GLU A 868 -0.02 -1.24 35.42
CA GLU A 868 0.10 -1.20 36.89
C GLU A 868 -0.45 0.13 37.43
N ARG A 869 -0.08 1.27 36.85
CA ARG A 869 -0.61 2.60 37.23
C ARG A 869 -2.12 2.72 37.04
N GLU A 870 -2.65 2.17 35.97
CA GLU A 870 -4.10 2.18 35.70
C GLU A 870 -4.84 1.31 36.73
N LYS A 871 -4.29 0.16 37.12
CA LYS A 871 -4.81 -0.68 38.22
C LYS A 871 -4.78 0.04 39.55
N GLU A 872 -3.67 0.68 39.90
CA GLU A 872 -3.53 1.48 41.12
C GLU A 872 -4.54 2.63 41.19
N LYS A 873 -4.73 3.34 40.05
CA LYS A 873 -5.71 4.42 39.92
C LYS A 873 -7.14 3.91 40.14
N LYS A 874 -7.52 2.79 39.47
CA LYS A 874 -8.85 2.17 39.63
C LYS A 874 -9.09 1.73 41.08
N THR A 875 -8.06 1.18 41.74
CA THR A 875 -8.15 0.76 43.15
C THR A 875 -8.32 1.97 44.07
N SER A 876 -7.57 3.05 43.87
CA SER A 876 -7.69 4.31 44.62
C SER A 876 -9.06 4.98 44.41
N ASP A 877 -9.57 5.01 43.17
CA ASP A 877 -10.87 5.58 42.87
C ASP A 877 -12.04 4.73 43.46
N ASN A 878 -11.89 3.41 43.47
CA ASN A 878 -12.84 2.51 44.16
C ASN A 878 -12.83 2.66 45.68
N LEU A 879 -11.66 2.87 46.29
CA LEU A 879 -11.52 3.17 47.74
C LEU A 879 -12.17 4.52 48.07
N LYS A 880 -11.96 5.55 47.30
CA LYS A 880 -12.59 6.86 47.47
C LYS A 880 -14.13 6.78 47.31
N ARG A 881 -14.63 6.00 46.37
CA ARG A 881 -16.08 5.78 46.22
C ARG A 881 -16.69 5.06 47.40
N LYS A 882 -16.01 4.06 47.97
CA LYS A 882 -16.45 3.37 49.18
C LYS A 882 -16.45 4.28 50.43
N GLN A 883 -15.50 5.22 50.54
CA GLN A 883 -15.44 6.19 51.63
C GLN A 883 -16.48 7.30 51.54
N VAL A 884 -17.08 7.55 50.35
CA VAL A 884 -18.16 8.53 50.17
C VAL A 884 -19.55 7.90 50.37
N THR A 885 -19.62 6.56 50.37
CA THR A 885 -20.88 5.82 50.58
C THR A 885 -21.04 5.25 52.01
N THR A 886 -20.04 5.41 52.86
CA THR A 886 -20.11 5.25 54.33
C THR A 886 -20.15 6.63 55.00
#